data_094d02b7d8f024a4cf1b66b34153d3fb
#
_entry.id   094d02b7d8f024a4cf1b66b34153d3fb
#
_cell.length_a   1.000
_cell.length_b   1.000
_cell.length_c   1.000
_cell.angle_alpha   90.00
_cell.angle_beta   90.00
_cell.angle_gamma   90.00
#
_symmetry.space_group_name_H-M   'P 1'
#
loop_
_entity.id
_entity.type
_entity.pdbx_description
1 polymer ?
#
loop_
_entity_poly.entity_id
_entity_poly.type
_entity_poly.pdbx_seq_one_letter_code
_entity_poly.pdbx_strand_id
1 'polypeptide(L)'
;MCFNAQRPFGFNKSLGDVCICLHRACKLNPHANGEKCSVVYQWHCLLAGGVRSPGVMSRSGDRTSTFDPTHSDTLLHGLNLLWRKQLFCDVTLTAQGQQFHCHKAVLASCSQYFRSLFSTHMLNREDGLASKDQGSSGTPSSSPDDKLLPSPRSAINNLVLQGCSSIGLRLVLEYLYTANVTLSLDTVEEVLSVSKILNIPQITKLSVQFLNDQISVQNYKQICKIAALHGLDETKKLANKYLVEDVLLLNFEEMCAMLDALPPPVESELALFQMSVLWLEHDRETRMHYAPDLMKRLRFALIPAPELVERVQSVDFMRTDPVCQKLLLDAMNYHLMPFRQHCRQTTASRIRSNKRMLLLVGGLPPGPDRLPSNLVQYYDDEKKTWKILTIMPYNSAHHCVVEVENFLLLMGGEDQWNPNGKHSTNFVSRYDPRFNSWIQLPPMQERRASFFACCLDKHLYVVGGRNETGYLSSVEAYNLETNEWNYVSSLPQPLAAHAGAVHNGKIYISGGVHNGEYVSWLYCYDPVMDVWARKQDMNTKRAIHALAVMNDRLYAIGGNHLKGFSHLDVMLVECYDPKADQWDILQTPILEGRSGPGCAVLDDSIYLVGGYSWSMGAYKSSTICYSPEKSTWTEMEGDVAEPLAGPACATVILPACLPFNK
;
A
#
# COMPACT_ATOMS: atom_id res chain seq x y z
N MET A 1 12.79 48.14 -23.05
CA MET A 1 13.82 48.69 -22.13
C MET A 1 14.36 47.49 -21.39
N CYS A 2 15.44 46.87 -21.83
CA CYS A 2 16.85 47.16 -21.51
C CYS A 2 17.06 47.14 -19.98
N PHE A 3 17.91 46.38 -19.34
CA PHE A 3 19.28 45.91 -19.60
C PHE A 3 19.59 44.78 -18.63
N ASN A 4 20.28 43.72 -19.03
CA ASN A 4 21.71 43.34 -18.87
C ASN A 4 22.11 43.02 -17.43
N ALA A 5 22.66 41.92 -17.21
CA ALA A 5 23.88 41.14 -17.53
C ALA A 5 24.71 40.96 -16.25
N GLN A 6 25.25 39.87 -15.88
CA GLN A 6 26.51 39.27 -16.24
C GLN A 6 26.89 38.08 -15.30
N ARG A 7 27.42 37.07 -15.88
CA ARG A 7 28.28 36.01 -15.30
C ARG A 7 29.65 36.62 -14.91
N PRO A 8 30.74 35.88 -14.46
CA PRO A 8 30.97 34.45 -14.46
C PRO A 8 31.96 33.95 -13.36
N PHE A 9 32.52 32.73 -13.62
CA PHE A 9 33.74 32.03 -13.13
C PHE A 9 33.60 31.16 -11.89
N GLY A 10 34.16 29.98 -11.82
CA GLY A 10 35.20 29.33 -12.61
C GLY A 10 35.40 27.87 -12.24
N PHE A 11 35.95 27.21 -13.15
CA PHE A 11 36.62 25.93 -13.27
C PHE A 11 37.25 25.29 -12.02
N ASN A 12 37.15 23.93 -11.86
CA ASN A 12 38.35 23.14 -12.11
C ASN A 12 38.04 21.65 -12.39
N LYS A 13 38.79 21.14 -13.33
CA LYS A 13 38.94 19.82 -13.90
C LYS A 13 39.80 18.89 -13.03
N SER A 14 39.59 17.59 -13.15
CA SER A 14 40.63 16.58 -13.58
C SER A 14 39.93 15.22 -13.60
N LEU A 15 39.81 14.55 -14.76
CA LEU A 15 40.76 13.73 -15.52
C LEU A 15 41.27 12.52 -14.72
N GLY A 16 40.97 11.38 -15.21
CA GLY A 16 41.75 10.45 -15.97
C GLY A 16 41.25 9.05 -15.75
N ASP A 17 40.90 8.43 -16.73
CA ASP A 17 41.42 7.49 -17.73
C ASP A 17 41.24 6.03 -17.32
N VAL A 18 40.37 5.34 -18.04
CA VAL A 18 40.63 4.36 -19.12
C VAL A 18 41.66 3.27 -18.79
N CYS A 19 41.15 2.02 -18.71
CA CYS A 19 41.93 0.91 -19.24
C CYS A 19 41.02 -0.18 -19.79
N ILE A 20 41.03 -0.29 -21.10
CA ILE A 20 40.54 -1.39 -21.96
C ILE A 20 41.68 -2.40 -22.10
N CYS A 21 41.37 -3.67 -21.92
CA CYS A 21 42.09 -4.81 -22.56
C CYS A 21 41.16 -6.04 -22.46
N LEU A 22 40.56 -6.42 -23.48
CA LEU A 22 40.73 -7.18 -24.69
C LEU A 22 41.48 -8.52 -24.53
N HIS A 23 40.70 -9.56 -24.90
CA HIS A 23 41.03 -10.75 -25.72
C HIS A 23 41.63 -11.96 -25.05
N ARG A 24 41.15 -13.09 -25.23
CA ARG A 24 40.88 -14.05 -26.31
C ARG A 24 40.61 -15.45 -25.76
N ALA A 25 39.54 -16.05 -26.14
CA ALA A 25 39.36 -17.31 -26.84
C ALA A 25 40.19 -18.54 -26.38
N CYS A 26 39.49 -19.60 -25.99
CA CYS A 26 39.77 -20.96 -26.47
C CYS A 26 38.49 -21.75 -26.64
N LYS A 27 38.29 -22.25 -27.83
CA LYS A 27 37.28 -23.24 -28.29
C LYS A 27 37.69 -24.65 -27.84
N LEU A 28 36.69 -25.52 -27.85
CA LEU A 28 36.66 -26.99 -28.10
C LEU A 28 36.22 -27.79 -26.86
N ASN A 29 35.33 -28.69 -26.88
CA ASN A 29 34.52 -29.52 -27.74
C ASN A 29 33.65 -30.41 -26.83
N PRO A 30 32.55 -31.01 -27.27
CA PRO A 30 31.60 -31.69 -26.41
C PRO A 30 31.86 -33.21 -26.32
N HIS A 31 31.34 -33.79 -25.27
CA HIS A 31 31.12 -35.21 -24.92
C HIS A 31 31.83 -35.64 -23.66
N ALA A 32 31.07 -35.85 -22.59
CA ALA A 32 30.97 -37.09 -21.83
C ALA A 32 30.22 -36.87 -20.49
N ASN A 33 29.18 -37.64 -20.36
CA ASN A 33 28.62 -38.32 -19.16
C ASN A 33 28.78 -37.74 -17.77
N GLY A 34 27.61 -37.52 -17.20
CA GLY A 34 27.21 -37.51 -15.80
C GLY A 34 28.21 -37.88 -14.72
N GLU A 35 28.46 -36.87 -13.88
CA GLU A 35 28.77 -37.09 -12.47
C GLU A 35 28.46 -35.82 -11.68
N LYS A 36 27.87 -36.05 -10.51
CA LYS A 36 27.50 -35.02 -9.55
C LYS A 36 28.73 -34.23 -9.10
N CYS A 37 28.83 -32.96 -9.48
CA CYS A 37 29.85 -32.07 -8.96
C CYS A 37 29.32 -31.30 -7.75
N SER A 38 29.70 -31.75 -6.55
CA SER A 38 29.62 -30.99 -5.32
C SER A 38 30.73 -29.92 -5.36
N VAL A 39 30.34 -28.69 -5.51
CA VAL A 39 31.26 -27.54 -5.48
C VAL A 39 31.55 -27.18 -4.02
N VAL A 40 32.73 -27.56 -3.55
CA VAL A 40 33.30 -27.11 -2.28
C VAL A 40 33.95 -25.73 -2.54
N TYR A 41 33.38 -24.68 -2.00
CA TYR A 41 34.02 -23.34 -2.02
C TYR A 41 35.04 -23.23 -0.87
N GLN A 42 36.30 -23.11 -1.25
CA GLN A 42 37.40 -22.76 -0.36
C GLN A 42 37.38 -21.26 -0.03
N TRP A 43 37.38 -20.94 1.25
CA TRP A 43 37.54 -19.59 1.77
C TRP A 43 39.00 -19.16 1.72
N HIS A 44 39.34 -18.14 0.91
CA HIS A 44 40.60 -17.39 1.08
C HIS A 44 40.27 -16.01 1.68
N CYS A 45 40.66 -15.81 2.93
CA CYS A 45 40.78 -14.50 3.56
C CYS A 45 41.99 -13.75 2.93
N LEU A 46 41.67 -12.66 2.19
CA LEU A 46 42.69 -11.64 1.85
C LEU A 46 42.66 -10.52 2.90
N LEU A 47 43.62 -10.52 3.79
CA LEU A 47 43.98 -9.36 4.60
C LEU A 47 45.16 -8.63 3.99
N ALA A 48 44.95 -7.37 3.86
CA ALA A 48 45.80 -6.23 3.47
C ALA A 48 47.30 -6.37 3.48
N GLY A 49 47.90 -5.87 2.38
CA GLY A 49 49.32 -5.64 2.24
C GLY A 49 49.86 -4.50 3.10
N GLY A 50 50.86 -4.78 3.86
CA GLY A 50 51.73 -3.83 4.55
C GLY A 50 53.10 -3.85 3.96
N VAL A 51 53.61 -2.68 3.70
CA VAL A 51 54.96 -2.35 3.16
C VAL A 51 56.07 -2.86 4.08
N ARG A 52 57.06 -3.53 3.50
CA ARG A 52 58.30 -3.94 4.20
C ARG A 52 59.40 -2.86 4.01
N SER A 53 60.02 -2.46 5.10
CA SER A 53 61.38 -1.91 5.12
C SER A 53 62.32 -2.90 5.85
N PRO A 54 63.59 -2.96 5.46
CA PRO A 54 64.48 -4.02 5.90
C PRO A 54 65.33 -3.63 7.13
N GLY A 55 65.62 -4.63 7.96
CA GLY A 55 66.76 -4.61 8.84
C GLY A 55 66.48 -4.87 10.31
N VAL A 56 66.86 -6.00 10.77
CA VAL A 56 67.80 -6.30 11.86
C VAL A 56 67.59 -7.77 12.29
N MET A 57 68.65 -8.56 12.18
CA MET A 57 68.71 -9.93 12.69
C MET A 57 68.67 -9.95 14.22
N SER A 58 67.77 -10.74 14.80
CA SER A 58 67.97 -11.34 16.11
C SER A 58 67.53 -12.81 16.09
N ARG A 59 68.41 -13.67 16.42
CA ARG A 59 68.21 -15.13 16.62
C ARG A 59 67.24 -15.34 17.76
N SER A 60 66.12 -16.03 17.50
CA SER A 60 65.41 -16.82 18.53
C SER A 60 64.49 -17.84 17.82
N GLY A 61 64.67 -19.06 18.20
CA GLY A 61 63.86 -20.27 18.09
C GLY A 61 62.81 -20.40 16.98
N ASP A 62 62.99 -21.38 16.12
CA ASP A 62 62.06 -21.83 15.10
C ASP A 62 60.62 -22.03 15.66
N ARG A 63 59.74 -21.06 15.45
CA ARG A 63 58.30 -21.23 15.59
C ARG A 63 57.73 -21.42 14.20
N THR A 64 57.48 -22.64 13.82
CA THR A 64 56.67 -22.98 12.62
C THR A 64 55.23 -22.96 13.01
N SER A 65 54.43 -22.03 12.41
CA SER A 65 52.96 -22.11 12.52
C SER A 65 52.44 -23.17 11.56
N THR A 66 51.83 -24.20 12.08
CA THR A 66 51.16 -25.24 11.30
C THR A 66 49.67 -24.85 11.21
N PHE A 67 49.11 -24.91 10.00
CA PHE A 67 47.70 -24.63 9.73
C PHE A 67 46.93 -25.97 9.56
N ASP A 68 45.88 -26.16 10.31
CA ASP A 68 44.97 -27.31 10.16
C ASP A 68 43.74 -26.85 9.34
N PRO A 69 43.60 -27.27 8.08
CA PRO A 69 42.49 -26.87 7.22
C PRO A 69 41.15 -27.49 7.65
N THR A 70 41.13 -28.51 8.50
CA THR A 70 39.89 -29.20 8.96
C THR A 70 39.36 -28.67 10.28
N HIS A 71 40.09 -27.78 10.95
CA HIS A 71 39.70 -27.25 12.27
C HIS A 71 38.39 -26.48 12.25
N SER A 72 38.16 -25.67 11.20
CA SER A 72 36.90 -24.89 11.04
C SER A 72 35.68 -25.80 10.93
N ASP A 73 35.78 -26.88 10.16
CA ASP A 73 34.68 -27.83 9.95
C ASP A 73 34.41 -28.63 11.23
N THR A 74 35.47 -29.05 11.93
CA THR A 74 35.35 -29.72 13.21
C THR A 74 34.71 -28.86 14.28
N LEU A 75 35.09 -27.56 14.36
CA LEU A 75 34.51 -26.60 15.28
C LEU A 75 33.01 -26.38 14.99
N LEU A 76 32.66 -26.12 13.71
CA LEU A 76 31.29 -25.92 13.30
C LEU A 76 30.42 -27.15 13.56
N HIS A 77 30.92 -28.33 13.27
CA HIS A 77 30.23 -29.59 13.58
C HIS A 77 29.97 -29.73 15.09
N GLY A 78 30.96 -29.41 15.92
CA GLY A 78 30.84 -29.43 17.39
C GLY A 78 29.75 -28.46 17.87
N LEU A 79 29.74 -27.19 17.37
CA LEU A 79 28.75 -26.17 17.69
C LEU A 79 27.33 -26.60 17.27
N ASN A 80 27.18 -27.24 16.11
CA ASN A 80 25.91 -27.77 15.64
C ASN A 80 25.37 -28.89 16.54
N LEU A 81 26.24 -29.81 17.01
CA LEU A 81 25.86 -30.87 17.97
C LEU A 81 25.37 -30.25 19.30
N LEU A 82 26.07 -29.25 19.83
CA LEU A 82 25.67 -28.55 21.06
C LEU A 82 24.32 -27.88 20.89
N TRP A 83 24.11 -27.18 19.76
CA TRP A 83 22.86 -26.52 19.46
C TRP A 83 21.68 -27.48 19.35
N ARG A 84 21.83 -28.60 18.58
CA ARG A 84 20.78 -29.60 18.42
C ARG A 84 20.41 -30.30 19.74
N LYS A 85 21.37 -30.46 20.65
CA LYS A 85 21.16 -31.00 21.98
C LYS A 85 20.78 -29.97 23.03
N GLN A 86 20.67 -28.70 22.65
CA GLN A 86 20.38 -27.56 23.52
C GLN A 86 21.33 -27.42 24.72
N LEU A 87 22.59 -27.84 24.54
CA LEU A 87 23.63 -27.76 25.58
C LEU A 87 24.37 -26.42 25.49
N PHE A 88 24.59 -25.79 26.64
CA PHE A 88 25.31 -24.53 26.83
C PHE A 88 24.63 -23.33 26.11
N CYS A 89 23.35 -23.41 25.75
CA CYS A 89 22.60 -22.30 25.22
C CYS A 89 22.38 -21.24 26.32
N ASP A 90 22.75 -19.99 26.04
CA ASP A 90 22.74 -18.89 27.02
C ASP A 90 21.78 -17.74 26.58
N VAL A 91 21.02 -17.94 25.48
CA VAL A 91 19.99 -17.03 25.01
C VAL A 91 18.84 -17.78 24.34
N THR A 92 17.62 -17.31 24.55
CA THR A 92 16.41 -17.78 23.86
C THR A 92 15.88 -16.67 22.96
N LEU A 93 15.73 -16.97 21.68
CA LEU A 93 15.10 -16.10 20.70
C LEU A 93 13.64 -16.52 20.51
N THR A 94 12.72 -15.58 20.50
CA THR A 94 11.29 -15.84 20.25
C THR A 94 10.84 -15.10 19.00
N ALA A 95 10.28 -15.83 18.03
CA ALA A 95 9.68 -15.27 16.82
C ALA A 95 8.31 -15.92 16.60
N GLN A 96 7.26 -15.13 16.43
CA GLN A 96 5.88 -15.61 16.25
C GLN A 96 5.47 -16.66 17.31
N GLY A 97 5.87 -16.46 18.57
CA GLY A 97 5.58 -17.39 19.67
C GLY A 97 6.44 -18.65 19.74
N GLN A 98 7.25 -18.93 18.72
CA GLN A 98 8.18 -20.06 18.71
C GLN A 98 9.53 -19.67 19.34
N GLN A 99 10.05 -20.55 20.22
CA GLN A 99 11.29 -20.31 20.94
C GLN A 99 12.46 -21.12 20.34
N PHE A 100 13.62 -20.47 20.27
CA PHE A 100 14.87 -21.05 19.76
C PHE A 100 15.99 -20.79 20.78
N HIS A 101 16.56 -21.87 21.32
CA HIS A 101 17.69 -21.78 22.25
C HIS A 101 19.01 -21.72 21.48
N CYS A 102 19.84 -20.72 21.76
CA CYS A 102 21.02 -20.40 20.97
C CYS A 102 22.21 -20.00 21.88
N HIS A 103 23.38 -19.85 21.25
CA HIS A 103 24.60 -19.39 21.91
C HIS A 103 24.89 -17.94 21.50
N LYS A 104 24.99 -17.02 22.48
CA LYS A 104 25.31 -15.58 22.22
C LYS A 104 26.57 -15.40 21.40
N ALA A 105 27.60 -16.20 21.69
CA ALA A 105 28.87 -16.15 20.95
C ALA A 105 28.71 -16.46 19.46
N VAL A 106 27.92 -17.49 19.11
CA VAL A 106 27.65 -17.85 17.71
C VAL A 106 26.83 -16.77 17.02
N LEU A 107 25.77 -16.26 17.66
CA LEU A 107 24.95 -15.18 17.12
C LEU A 107 25.78 -13.90 16.89
N ALA A 108 26.59 -13.49 17.87
CA ALA A 108 27.42 -12.29 17.78
C ALA A 108 28.58 -12.42 16.77
N SER A 109 29.08 -13.63 16.54
CA SER A 109 30.14 -13.86 15.53
C SER A 109 29.65 -13.64 14.10
N CYS A 110 28.38 -13.98 13.82
CA CYS A 110 27.82 -13.97 12.47
C CYS A 110 26.91 -12.78 12.17
N SER A 111 26.37 -12.11 13.20
CA SER A 111 25.40 -11.02 13.07
C SER A 111 25.88 -9.75 13.74
N GLN A 112 25.93 -8.66 12.96
CA GLN A 112 26.26 -7.35 13.49
C GLN A 112 25.18 -6.83 14.46
N TYR A 113 23.92 -7.17 14.21
CA TYR A 113 22.81 -6.84 15.11
C TYR A 113 23.03 -7.43 16.51
N PHE A 114 23.27 -8.75 16.59
CA PHE A 114 23.50 -9.41 17.89
C PHE A 114 24.82 -8.98 18.53
N ARG A 115 25.85 -8.70 17.73
CA ARG A 115 27.12 -8.19 18.24
C ARG A 115 26.96 -6.86 18.95
N SER A 116 26.27 -5.91 18.31
CA SER A 116 25.97 -4.61 18.91
C SER A 116 25.09 -4.75 20.15
N LEU A 117 24.03 -5.56 20.07
CA LEU A 117 23.11 -5.75 21.18
C LEU A 117 23.78 -6.32 22.44
N PHE A 118 24.61 -7.34 22.29
CA PHE A 118 25.28 -7.97 23.44
C PHE A 118 26.46 -7.13 23.95
N SER A 119 27.17 -6.36 23.08
CA SER A 119 28.27 -5.48 23.49
C SER A 119 27.79 -4.28 24.28
N THR A 120 26.67 -3.65 23.91
CA THR A 120 26.10 -2.50 24.64
C THR A 120 25.75 -2.85 26.08
N HIS A 121 25.34 -4.11 26.32
CA HIS A 121 25.04 -4.60 27.66
C HIS A 121 26.27 -4.96 28.49
N MET A 122 27.41 -5.23 27.85
CA MET A 122 28.69 -5.47 28.54
C MET A 122 29.32 -4.15 29.04
N LEU A 123 29.30 -3.10 28.20
CA LEU A 123 29.84 -1.77 28.53
C LEU A 123 29.10 -1.11 29.71
N ASN A 124 27.79 -1.26 29.81
CA ASN A 124 27.01 -0.76 30.95
C ASN A 124 27.26 -1.54 32.25
N ARG A 125 28.11 -2.55 32.24
CA ARG A 125 28.53 -3.34 33.42
C ARG A 125 29.83 -2.82 34.01
N GLU A 126 30.70 -2.19 33.24
CA GLU A 126 32.01 -1.69 33.66
C GLU A 126 31.90 -0.31 34.33
N ASP A 127 30.93 0.53 33.92
CA ASP A 127 30.69 1.85 34.53
C ASP A 127 30.01 1.80 35.91
N GLY A 128 29.59 0.61 36.36
CA GLY A 128 28.98 0.37 37.69
C GLY A 128 29.96 -0.01 38.80
N LEU A 129 31.24 -0.17 38.49
CA LEU A 129 32.26 -0.64 39.47
C LEU A 129 33.26 0.43 39.96
N ALA A 130 33.16 1.67 39.42
CA ALA A 130 34.12 2.74 39.76
C ALA A 130 33.47 3.89 40.57
N SER A 131 32.72 3.61 41.63
CA SER A 131 32.41 4.61 42.64
C SER A 131 31.94 3.98 43.97
N LYS A 132 32.87 3.50 44.75
CA LYS A 132 32.73 3.31 46.20
C LYS A 132 34.10 3.52 46.82
N ASP A 133 34.32 4.73 47.27
CA ASP A 133 35.03 5.01 48.51
C ASP A 133 34.81 6.48 48.90
N GLN A 134 34.04 6.73 49.90
CA GLN A 134 34.36 7.61 51.03
C GLN A 134 33.15 7.68 51.97
N GLY A 135 33.41 7.31 53.22
CA GLY A 135 32.47 7.07 54.26
C GLY A 135 31.94 8.31 54.99
N SER A 136 30.92 8.06 55.73
CA SER A 136 30.79 8.54 57.13
C SER A 136 29.60 7.88 57.83
N SER A 137 29.84 7.66 59.13
CA SER A 137 29.10 6.96 60.14
C SER A 137 27.73 7.59 60.56
N GLY A 138 26.80 6.73 60.99
CA GLY A 138 25.60 7.11 61.73
C GLY A 138 24.61 5.97 61.91
N THR A 139 24.50 5.49 63.13
CA THR A 139 23.71 4.35 63.60
C THR A 139 22.21 4.69 63.84
N PRO A 140 21.35 3.76 64.36
CA PRO A 140 20.16 3.28 63.61
C PRO A 140 18.83 3.58 64.36
N SER A 141 17.71 3.48 63.66
CA SER A 141 16.43 3.22 64.32
C SER A 141 15.43 2.51 63.43
N SER A 142 14.86 1.51 64.00
CA SER A 142 13.86 0.52 63.65
C SER A 142 12.57 1.01 62.98
N SER A 143 12.01 0.32 61.98
CA SER A 143 11.03 -0.77 61.97
C SER A 143 10.24 -0.83 60.66
N PRO A 144 9.44 -1.85 60.39
CA PRO A 144 9.35 -2.51 59.07
C PRO A 144 8.08 -2.19 58.30
N ASP A 145 8.20 -2.08 56.98
CA ASP A 145 7.10 -2.35 56.07
C ASP A 145 7.66 -2.85 54.72
N ASP A 146 7.33 -4.08 54.43
CA ASP A 146 7.59 -4.79 53.18
C ASP A 146 7.02 -4.05 51.96
N LYS A 147 7.88 -3.50 51.15
CA LYS A 147 7.62 -3.29 49.73
C LYS A 147 8.76 -3.86 48.93
N LEU A 148 8.49 -5.00 48.29
CA LEU A 148 9.34 -5.64 47.29
C LEU A 148 9.87 -4.61 46.28
N LEU A 149 11.14 -4.28 46.41
CA LEU A 149 11.91 -3.63 45.36
C LEU A 149 12.18 -4.68 44.24
N PRO A 150 12.03 -4.31 42.97
CA PRO A 150 12.37 -5.23 41.88
C PRO A 150 13.88 -5.51 41.90
N SER A 151 14.23 -6.78 41.83
CA SER A 151 15.61 -7.29 41.81
C SER A 151 16.41 -6.70 40.66
N PRO A 152 17.72 -6.45 40.84
CA PRO A 152 18.51 -5.79 39.79
C PRO A 152 18.85 -6.74 38.65
N ARG A 153 18.47 -6.34 37.44
CA ARG A 153 19.14 -6.59 36.15
C ARG A 153 19.25 -8.05 35.74
N SER A 154 18.19 -8.57 35.10
CA SER A 154 18.27 -9.81 34.33
C SER A 154 19.20 -9.61 33.13
N ALA A 155 20.24 -10.43 33.03
CA ALA A 155 20.97 -10.62 31.77
C ALA A 155 19.97 -10.89 30.67
N ILE A 156 20.18 -10.35 29.45
CA ILE A 156 19.30 -10.62 28.30
C ILE A 156 19.42 -12.09 27.94
N ASN A 157 18.54 -12.91 28.48
CA ASN A 157 18.48 -14.32 28.16
C ASN A 157 17.27 -14.67 27.28
N ASN A 158 16.29 -13.76 27.18
CA ASN A 158 15.12 -13.92 26.34
C ASN A 158 14.94 -12.68 25.45
N LEU A 159 14.94 -12.87 24.13
CA LEU A 159 14.77 -11.84 23.12
C LEU A 159 13.57 -12.16 22.25
N VAL A 160 12.60 -11.24 22.20
CA VAL A 160 11.49 -11.31 21.25
C VAL A 160 11.87 -10.52 19.99
N LEU A 161 11.98 -11.22 18.86
CA LEU A 161 12.33 -10.64 17.58
C LEU A 161 11.07 -10.23 16.82
N GLN A 162 10.73 -8.94 16.90
CA GLN A 162 9.59 -8.41 16.15
C GLN A 162 9.91 -8.35 14.66
N GLY A 163 8.92 -8.67 13.80
CA GLY A 163 9.08 -8.67 12.34
C GLY A 163 9.86 -9.86 11.77
N CYS A 164 10.30 -10.82 12.60
CA CYS A 164 10.93 -12.05 12.15
C CYS A 164 9.92 -13.19 12.10
N SER A 165 9.82 -13.88 10.96
CA SER A 165 9.05 -15.13 10.88
C SER A 165 9.79 -16.29 11.59
N SER A 166 9.03 -17.20 12.16
CA SER A 166 9.60 -18.39 12.83
C SER A 166 10.30 -19.34 11.85
N ILE A 167 9.75 -19.48 10.64
CA ILE A 167 10.33 -20.29 9.55
C ILE A 167 11.65 -19.66 9.08
N GLY A 168 11.64 -18.37 8.75
CA GLY A 168 12.83 -17.64 8.33
C GLY A 168 13.92 -17.66 9.40
N LEU A 169 13.57 -17.43 10.68
CA LEU A 169 14.53 -17.48 11.78
C LEU A 169 15.15 -18.87 11.93
N ARG A 170 14.35 -19.95 11.84
CA ARG A 170 14.85 -21.33 11.92
C ARG A 170 15.88 -21.61 10.83
N LEU A 171 15.61 -21.25 9.58
CA LEU A 171 16.53 -21.47 8.46
C LEU A 171 17.79 -20.62 8.57
N VAL A 172 17.68 -19.39 9.05
CA VAL A 172 18.84 -18.53 9.35
C VAL A 172 19.69 -19.13 10.46
N LEU A 173 19.10 -19.62 11.55
CA LEU A 173 19.83 -20.30 12.62
C LEU A 173 20.50 -21.59 12.12
N GLU A 174 19.82 -22.39 11.30
CA GLU A 174 20.42 -23.57 10.68
C GLU A 174 21.70 -23.21 9.92
N TYR A 175 21.68 -22.12 9.14
CA TYR A 175 22.88 -21.62 8.48
C TYR A 175 23.98 -21.26 9.47
N LEU A 176 23.66 -20.55 10.55
CA LEU A 176 24.68 -20.12 11.53
C LEU A 176 25.43 -21.29 12.19
N TYR A 177 24.78 -22.44 12.32
CA TYR A 177 25.35 -23.63 12.94
C TYR A 177 25.83 -24.71 11.97
N THR A 178 25.52 -24.59 10.66
CA THR A 178 25.87 -25.61 9.66
C THR A 178 26.59 -25.07 8.44
N ALA A 179 26.62 -23.76 8.26
CA ALA A 179 27.02 -23.05 7.02
C ALA A 179 26.15 -23.42 5.79
N ASN A 180 25.05 -24.15 5.99
CA ASN A 180 24.12 -24.52 4.93
C ASN A 180 22.74 -23.92 5.19
N VAL A 181 22.09 -23.39 4.16
CA VAL A 181 20.71 -22.93 4.18
C VAL A 181 19.92 -23.63 3.07
N THR A 182 18.79 -24.21 3.42
CA THR A 182 17.86 -24.79 2.44
C THR A 182 16.86 -23.72 2.03
N LEU A 183 16.89 -23.32 0.75
CA LEU A 183 16.01 -22.29 0.19
C LEU A 183 15.00 -22.91 -0.78
N SER A 184 13.78 -22.41 -0.74
CA SER A 184 12.73 -22.65 -1.72
C SER A 184 12.08 -21.30 -2.08
N LEU A 185 11.32 -21.26 -3.17
CA LEU A 185 10.59 -20.05 -3.56
C LEU A 185 9.56 -19.60 -2.50
N ASP A 186 9.05 -20.55 -1.71
CA ASP A 186 8.08 -20.26 -0.64
C ASP A 186 8.73 -19.71 0.63
N THR A 187 10.02 -20.01 0.86
CA THR A 187 10.71 -19.64 2.11
C THR A 187 11.77 -18.56 1.94
N VAL A 188 12.24 -18.31 0.72
CA VAL A 188 13.35 -17.38 0.45
C VAL A 188 13.03 -15.94 0.86
N GLU A 189 11.78 -15.50 0.72
CA GLU A 189 11.34 -14.16 1.13
C GLU A 189 11.48 -13.97 2.64
N GLU A 190 11.04 -14.98 3.44
CA GLU A 190 11.15 -14.98 4.89
C GLU A 190 12.61 -14.98 5.35
N VAL A 191 13.46 -15.82 4.72
CA VAL A 191 14.89 -15.91 5.01
C VAL A 191 15.58 -14.57 4.69
N LEU A 192 15.21 -13.93 3.56
CA LEU A 192 15.73 -12.64 3.14
C LEU A 192 15.36 -11.53 4.12
N SER A 193 14.10 -11.50 4.56
CA SER A 193 13.60 -10.56 5.56
C SER A 193 14.36 -10.69 6.87
N VAL A 194 14.46 -11.91 7.42
CA VAL A 194 15.15 -12.17 8.68
C VAL A 194 16.65 -11.87 8.56
N SER A 195 17.30 -12.23 7.44
CA SER A 195 18.72 -11.95 7.22
C SER A 195 19.06 -10.46 7.20
N LYS A 196 18.14 -9.63 6.67
CA LYS A 196 18.27 -8.16 6.68
C LYS A 196 18.06 -7.58 8.06
N ILE A 197 17.01 -8.00 8.80
CA ILE A 197 16.74 -7.55 10.17
C ILE A 197 17.93 -7.89 11.08
N LEU A 198 18.46 -9.11 10.98
CA LEU A 198 19.57 -9.55 11.80
C LEU A 198 20.97 -9.14 11.26
N ASN A 199 21.01 -8.42 10.13
CA ASN A 199 22.21 -7.95 9.45
C ASN A 199 23.25 -9.08 9.21
N ILE A 200 22.85 -10.09 8.43
CA ILE A 200 23.67 -11.25 8.04
C ILE A 200 23.85 -11.25 6.51
N PRO A 201 24.81 -10.46 5.98
CA PRO A 201 24.92 -10.21 4.54
C PRO A 201 25.25 -11.47 3.72
N GLN A 202 25.84 -12.49 4.31
CA GLN A 202 26.16 -13.74 3.63
C GLN A 202 24.90 -14.50 3.20
N ILE A 203 23.90 -14.61 4.11
CA ILE A 203 22.61 -15.24 3.79
C ILE A 203 21.85 -14.42 2.76
N THR A 204 21.85 -13.08 2.91
CA THR A 204 21.25 -12.19 1.91
C THR A 204 21.82 -12.46 0.53
N LYS A 205 23.15 -12.58 0.40
CA LYS A 205 23.83 -12.88 -0.86
C LYS A 205 23.43 -14.24 -1.43
N LEU A 206 23.38 -15.29 -0.58
CA LEU A 206 22.97 -16.65 -0.99
C LEU A 206 21.52 -16.67 -1.47
N SER A 207 20.62 -15.96 -0.76
CA SER A 207 19.21 -15.85 -1.14
C SER A 207 19.02 -15.12 -2.49
N VAL A 208 19.79 -14.04 -2.74
CA VAL A 208 19.78 -13.34 -4.02
C VAL A 208 20.31 -14.24 -5.15
N GLN A 209 21.39 -14.97 -4.89
CA GLN A 209 21.94 -15.91 -5.88
C GLN A 209 20.93 -17.02 -6.20
N PHE A 210 20.30 -17.60 -5.18
CA PHE A 210 19.23 -18.60 -5.36
C PHE A 210 18.09 -18.05 -6.22
N LEU A 211 17.61 -16.82 -5.95
CA LEU A 211 16.55 -16.21 -6.76
C LEU A 211 16.98 -16.06 -8.23
N ASN A 212 18.20 -15.62 -8.49
CA ASN A 212 18.73 -15.46 -9.84
C ASN A 212 18.85 -16.79 -10.59
N ASP A 213 19.26 -17.87 -9.89
CA ASP A 213 19.43 -19.21 -10.46
C ASP A 213 18.08 -19.92 -10.72
N GLN A 214 17.00 -19.47 -10.05
CA GLN A 214 15.66 -20.06 -10.17
C GLN A 214 14.75 -19.32 -11.17
N ILE A 215 15.24 -18.27 -11.85
CA ILE A 215 14.41 -17.51 -12.80
C ILE A 215 13.94 -18.44 -13.92
N SER A 216 12.61 -18.51 -14.12
CA SER A 216 11.93 -19.27 -15.18
C SER A 216 10.59 -18.62 -15.52
N VAL A 217 9.98 -19.00 -16.63
CA VAL A 217 8.67 -18.52 -17.07
C VAL A 217 7.58 -18.72 -16.01
N GLN A 218 7.67 -19.83 -15.27
CA GLN A 218 6.65 -20.20 -14.28
C GLN A 218 6.73 -19.37 -13.00
N ASN A 219 7.92 -18.91 -12.61
CA ASN A 219 8.17 -18.29 -11.30
C ASN A 219 8.70 -16.86 -11.35
N TYR A 220 8.97 -16.30 -12.55
CA TYR A 220 9.54 -14.94 -12.67
C TYR A 220 8.67 -13.87 -11.98
N LYS A 221 7.33 -13.99 -11.99
CA LYS A 221 6.42 -13.05 -11.30
C LYS A 221 6.65 -13.03 -9.79
N GLN A 222 6.80 -14.22 -9.20
CA GLN A 222 7.08 -14.36 -7.77
C GLN A 222 8.46 -13.78 -7.46
N ILE A 223 9.46 -14.06 -8.29
CA ILE A 223 10.82 -13.53 -8.14
C ILE A 223 10.83 -12.01 -8.29
N CYS A 224 10.12 -11.44 -9.28
CA CYS A 224 9.98 -9.98 -9.44
C CYS A 224 9.30 -9.34 -8.22
N LYS A 225 8.25 -9.95 -7.65
CA LYS A 225 7.57 -9.47 -6.43
C LYS A 225 8.55 -9.45 -5.25
N ILE A 226 9.29 -10.54 -5.01
CA ILE A 226 10.30 -10.62 -3.94
C ILE A 226 11.41 -9.58 -4.18
N ALA A 227 11.90 -9.47 -5.41
CA ALA A 227 12.94 -8.50 -5.78
C ALA A 227 12.50 -7.05 -5.54
N ALA A 228 11.26 -6.71 -5.89
CA ALA A 228 10.69 -5.38 -5.64
C ALA A 228 10.54 -5.09 -4.14
N LEU A 229 10.00 -6.03 -3.36
CA LEU A 229 9.83 -5.89 -1.90
C LEU A 229 11.17 -5.69 -1.18
N HIS A 230 12.23 -6.28 -1.69
CA HIS A 230 13.55 -6.24 -1.06
C HIS A 230 14.54 -5.30 -1.76
N GLY A 231 14.13 -4.51 -2.76
CA GLY A 231 14.99 -3.56 -3.48
C GLY A 231 16.14 -4.25 -4.23
N LEU A 232 15.90 -5.42 -4.84
CA LEU A 232 16.89 -6.21 -5.58
C LEU A 232 16.83 -5.88 -7.08
N ASP A 233 17.25 -4.67 -7.46
CA ASP A 233 17.10 -4.16 -8.83
C ASP A 233 17.81 -5.01 -9.89
N GLU A 234 18.97 -5.58 -9.57
CA GLU A 234 19.70 -6.44 -10.51
C GLU A 234 18.97 -7.78 -10.75
N THR A 235 18.40 -8.38 -9.71
CA THR A 235 17.55 -9.58 -9.85
C THR A 235 16.30 -9.29 -10.71
N LYS A 236 15.69 -8.13 -10.49
CA LYS A 236 14.54 -7.67 -11.29
C LYS A 236 14.91 -7.47 -12.76
N LYS A 237 16.05 -6.86 -13.06
CA LYS A 237 16.57 -6.70 -14.43
C LYS A 237 16.84 -8.04 -15.10
N LEU A 238 17.45 -8.99 -14.35
CA LEU A 238 17.74 -10.32 -14.85
C LEU A 238 16.47 -11.12 -15.17
N ALA A 239 15.47 -11.08 -14.28
CA ALA A 239 14.18 -11.71 -14.50
C ALA A 239 13.44 -11.14 -15.71
N ASN A 240 13.48 -9.82 -15.90
CA ASN A 240 12.89 -9.18 -17.08
C ASN A 240 13.62 -9.55 -18.38
N LYS A 241 14.95 -9.68 -18.35
CA LYS A 241 15.72 -10.13 -19.49
C LYS A 241 15.37 -11.55 -19.89
N TYR A 242 15.22 -12.45 -18.92
CA TYR A 242 14.84 -13.84 -19.13
C TYR A 242 13.44 -13.95 -19.77
N LEU A 243 12.49 -13.14 -19.27
CA LEU A 243 11.15 -13.05 -19.84
C LEU A 243 11.16 -12.65 -21.33
N VAL A 244 12.04 -11.73 -21.71
CA VAL A 244 12.17 -11.28 -23.11
C VAL A 244 12.65 -12.42 -24.01
N GLU A 245 13.65 -13.18 -23.57
CA GLU A 245 14.20 -14.31 -24.34
C GLU A 245 13.12 -15.40 -24.61
N ASP A 246 12.29 -15.71 -23.61
CA ASP A 246 11.20 -16.68 -23.75
C ASP A 246 10.07 -16.16 -24.66
N VAL A 247 9.74 -14.85 -24.57
CA VAL A 247 8.70 -14.24 -25.43
C VAL A 247 9.05 -14.34 -26.90
N LEU A 248 10.34 -14.25 -27.26
CA LEU A 248 10.78 -14.35 -28.66
C LEU A 248 10.50 -15.73 -29.29
N LEU A 249 10.33 -16.77 -28.46
CA LEU A 249 10.03 -18.13 -28.89
C LEU A 249 8.52 -18.40 -29.07
N LEU A 250 7.64 -17.52 -28.58
CA LEU A 250 6.20 -17.68 -28.66
C LEU A 250 5.72 -17.66 -30.15
N ASN A 251 4.71 -18.47 -30.46
CA ASN A 251 3.94 -18.32 -31.68
C ASN A 251 2.92 -17.17 -31.57
N PHE A 252 2.21 -16.84 -32.63
CA PHE A 252 1.26 -15.72 -32.64
C PHE A 252 0.11 -15.89 -31.63
N GLU A 253 -0.45 -17.10 -31.53
CA GLU A 253 -1.57 -17.37 -30.60
C GLU A 253 -1.15 -17.27 -29.15
N GLU A 254 0.03 -17.80 -28.83
CA GLU A 254 0.62 -17.68 -27.48
C GLU A 254 0.94 -16.22 -27.12
N MET A 255 1.46 -15.46 -28.09
CA MET A 255 1.70 -14.02 -27.92
C MET A 255 0.39 -13.26 -27.66
N CYS A 256 -0.66 -13.56 -28.41
CA CYS A 256 -1.99 -13.00 -28.17
C CYS A 256 -2.52 -13.36 -26.79
N ALA A 257 -2.44 -14.62 -26.38
CA ALA A 257 -2.88 -15.08 -25.06
C ALA A 257 -2.13 -14.38 -23.92
N MET A 258 -0.82 -14.16 -24.10
CA MET A 258 0.00 -13.41 -23.15
C MET A 258 -0.46 -11.94 -23.02
N LEU A 259 -0.75 -11.28 -24.15
CA LEU A 259 -1.22 -9.89 -24.15
C LEU A 259 -2.64 -9.74 -23.57
N ASP A 260 -3.48 -10.76 -23.68
CA ASP A 260 -4.85 -10.77 -23.13
C ASP A 260 -4.91 -11.22 -21.67
N ALA A 261 -3.81 -11.71 -21.09
CA ALA A 261 -3.78 -12.25 -19.73
C ALA A 261 -4.16 -11.21 -18.66
N LEU A 262 -4.87 -11.66 -17.63
CA LEU A 262 -5.26 -10.89 -16.44
C LEU A 262 -4.87 -11.67 -15.17
N PRO A 263 -3.95 -11.17 -14.36
CA PRO A 263 -3.14 -9.95 -14.55
C PRO A 263 -2.11 -10.11 -15.67
N PRO A 264 -1.62 -9.01 -16.27
CA PRO A 264 -0.62 -9.07 -17.33
C PRO A 264 0.73 -9.60 -16.80
N PRO A 265 1.58 -10.16 -17.68
CA PRO A 265 2.89 -10.68 -17.29
C PRO A 265 3.87 -9.60 -16.84
N VAL A 266 3.72 -8.37 -17.32
CA VAL A 266 4.55 -7.21 -16.96
C VAL A 266 3.73 -6.06 -16.43
N GLU A 267 4.38 -5.17 -15.68
CA GLU A 267 3.74 -4.14 -14.86
C GLU A 267 3.17 -2.95 -15.65
N SER A 268 3.57 -2.76 -16.92
CA SER A 268 3.13 -1.60 -17.69
C SER A 268 2.79 -1.94 -19.15
N GLU A 269 1.84 -1.20 -19.70
CA GLU A 269 1.47 -1.31 -21.11
C GLU A 269 2.63 -0.95 -22.05
N LEU A 270 3.51 -0.03 -21.64
CA LEU A 270 4.70 0.27 -22.41
C LEU A 270 5.66 -0.92 -22.50
N ALA A 271 5.82 -1.68 -21.41
CA ALA A 271 6.62 -2.90 -21.43
C ALA A 271 6.01 -3.97 -22.32
N LEU A 272 4.68 -4.15 -22.29
CA LEU A 272 3.96 -5.04 -23.22
C LEU A 272 4.15 -4.63 -24.69
N PHE A 273 4.07 -3.32 -24.95
CA PHE A 273 4.34 -2.77 -26.28
C PHE A 273 5.78 -3.09 -26.73
N GLN A 274 6.79 -2.80 -25.89
CA GLN A 274 8.19 -3.06 -26.20
C GLN A 274 8.46 -4.55 -26.46
N MET A 275 7.87 -5.43 -25.67
CA MET A 275 7.94 -6.89 -25.88
C MET A 275 7.31 -7.29 -27.22
N SER A 276 6.17 -6.71 -27.57
CA SER A 276 5.50 -6.95 -28.85
C SER A 276 6.37 -6.49 -30.03
N VAL A 277 7.02 -5.33 -29.90
CA VAL A 277 7.96 -4.82 -30.93
C VAL A 277 9.16 -5.75 -31.07
N LEU A 278 9.77 -6.19 -29.97
CA LEU A 278 10.90 -7.13 -30.01
C LEU A 278 10.51 -8.46 -30.65
N TRP A 279 9.31 -8.99 -30.34
CA TRP A 279 8.79 -10.21 -30.96
C TRP A 279 8.57 -10.06 -32.48
N LEU A 280 8.03 -8.91 -32.90
CA LEU A 280 7.82 -8.60 -34.34
C LEU A 280 9.15 -8.46 -35.10
N GLU A 281 10.11 -7.75 -34.51
CA GLU A 281 11.41 -7.48 -35.15
C GLU A 281 12.35 -8.71 -35.13
N HIS A 282 12.15 -9.67 -34.22
CA HIS A 282 12.95 -10.89 -34.15
C HIS A 282 12.87 -11.73 -35.44
N ASP A 283 11.69 -11.75 -36.06
CA ASP A 283 11.48 -12.37 -37.38
C ASP A 283 10.57 -11.47 -38.23
N ARG A 284 11.14 -10.36 -38.70
CA ARG A 284 10.39 -9.29 -39.33
C ARG A 284 9.67 -9.74 -40.61
N GLU A 285 10.27 -10.65 -41.37
CA GLU A 285 9.67 -11.13 -42.65
C GLU A 285 8.39 -11.90 -42.43
N THR A 286 8.33 -12.74 -41.39
CA THR A 286 7.17 -13.59 -41.13
C THR A 286 6.20 -13.02 -40.09
N ARG A 287 6.61 -12.08 -39.22
CA ARG A 287 5.78 -11.62 -38.09
C ARG A 287 5.19 -10.22 -38.27
N MET A 288 5.78 -9.34 -39.09
CA MET A 288 5.38 -7.94 -39.16
C MET A 288 3.92 -7.74 -39.59
N HIS A 289 3.34 -8.66 -40.36
CA HIS A 289 1.93 -8.58 -40.75
C HIS A 289 0.95 -8.74 -39.61
N TYR A 290 1.41 -9.28 -38.42
CA TYR A 290 0.61 -9.38 -37.21
C TYR A 290 0.61 -8.10 -36.38
N ALA A 291 1.41 -7.08 -36.73
CA ALA A 291 1.52 -5.86 -35.93
C ALA A 291 0.18 -5.20 -35.60
N PRO A 292 -0.75 -4.98 -36.56
CA PRO A 292 -2.04 -4.38 -36.25
C PRO A 292 -2.87 -5.17 -35.25
N ASP A 293 -2.82 -6.49 -35.30
CA ASP A 293 -3.63 -7.36 -34.44
C ASP A 293 -3.07 -7.47 -33.03
N LEU A 294 -1.74 -7.42 -32.88
CA LEU A 294 -1.10 -7.32 -31.56
C LEU A 294 -1.36 -5.95 -30.93
N MET A 295 -1.23 -4.86 -31.72
CA MET A 295 -1.42 -3.50 -31.21
C MET A 295 -2.86 -3.24 -30.75
N LYS A 296 -3.88 -3.84 -31.35
CA LYS A 296 -5.28 -3.76 -30.89
C LYS A 296 -5.49 -4.31 -29.48
N ARG A 297 -4.62 -5.21 -29.00
CA ARG A 297 -4.69 -5.84 -27.67
C ARG A 297 -4.03 -4.98 -26.57
N LEU A 298 -3.24 -3.98 -26.97
CA LEU A 298 -2.55 -3.08 -26.05
C LEU A 298 -3.45 -1.89 -25.67
N ARG A 299 -3.27 -1.42 -24.46
CA ARG A 299 -4.03 -0.30 -23.90
C ARG A 299 -3.20 0.97 -23.92
N PHE A 300 -2.98 1.54 -25.09
CA PHE A 300 -2.11 2.71 -25.30
C PHE A 300 -2.52 3.92 -24.45
N ALA A 301 -3.81 4.08 -24.11
CA ALA A 301 -4.28 5.12 -23.20
C ALA A 301 -3.75 5.00 -21.77
N LEU A 302 -3.17 3.85 -21.38
CA LEU A 302 -2.52 3.63 -20.10
C LEU A 302 -1.00 3.90 -20.13
N ILE A 303 -0.44 4.24 -21.29
CA ILE A 303 0.95 4.68 -21.43
C ILE A 303 1.00 6.20 -21.23
N PRO A 304 1.88 6.74 -20.36
CA PRO A 304 2.02 8.18 -20.19
C PRO A 304 2.28 8.92 -21.50
N ALA A 305 1.68 10.11 -21.67
CA ALA A 305 1.77 10.86 -22.91
C ALA A 305 3.21 11.15 -23.42
N PRO A 306 4.19 11.50 -22.58
CA PRO A 306 5.58 11.65 -23.03
C PRO A 306 6.15 10.36 -23.62
N GLU A 307 5.87 9.20 -23.01
CA GLU A 307 6.35 7.91 -23.47
C GLU A 307 5.65 7.45 -24.75
N LEU A 308 4.37 7.82 -24.96
CA LEU A 308 3.69 7.60 -26.25
C LEU A 308 4.42 8.30 -27.40
N VAL A 309 4.86 9.55 -27.17
CA VAL A 309 5.57 10.32 -28.19
C VAL A 309 6.99 9.80 -28.40
N GLU A 310 7.74 9.61 -27.33
CA GLU A 310 9.17 9.28 -27.42
C GLU A 310 9.43 7.83 -27.80
N ARG A 311 8.62 6.89 -27.32
CA ARG A 311 8.89 5.44 -27.42
C ARG A 311 7.93 4.68 -28.33
N VAL A 312 6.65 5.10 -28.41
CA VAL A 312 5.67 4.40 -29.24
C VAL A 312 5.63 4.99 -30.65
N GLN A 313 5.48 6.31 -30.77
CA GLN A 313 5.43 7.00 -32.05
C GLN A 313 6.74 6.90 -32.84
N SER A 314 7.87 6.72 -32.16
CA SER A 314 9.18 6.54 -32.82
C SER A 314 9.30 5.25 -33.62
N VAL A 315 8.47 4.23 -33.34
CA VAL A 315 8.46 2.94 -34.04
C VAL A 315 7.80 3.11 -35.40
N ASP A 316 8.46 2.64 -36.46
CA ASP A 316 8.08 2.93 -37.86
C ASP A 316 6.67 2.46 -38.21
N PHE A 317 6.31 1.20 -37.92
CA PHE A 317 4.98 0.68 -38.25
C PHE A 317 3.84 1.38 -37.51
N MET A 318 4.11 1.96 -36.32
CA MET A 318 3.13 2.77 -35.58
C MET A 318 2.77 4.06 -36.32
N ARG A 319 3.63 4.54 -37.23
CA ARG A 319 3.41 5.72 -38.08
C ARG A 319 2.93 5.38 -39.50
N THR A 320 3.23 4.20 -39.98
CA THR A 320 2.98 3.82 -41.38
C THR A 320 1.73 2.97 -41.54
N ASP A 321 1.39 2.12 -40.56
CA ASP A 321 0.19 1.29 -40.60
C ASP A 321 -1.04 2.09 -40.15
N PRO A 322 -2.14 2.11 -40.97
CA PRO A 322 -3.33 2.93 -40.66
C PRO A 322 -4.04 2.53 -39.36
N VAL A 323 -4.00 1.23 -38.97
CA VAL A 323 -4.64 0.74 -37.74
C VAL A 323 -3.81 1.20 -36.52
N CYS A 324 -2.49 1.03 -36.59
CA CYS A 324 -1.58 1.45 -35.54
C CYS A 324 -1.60 2.98 -35.34
N GLN A 325 -1.63 3.75 -36.44
CA GLN A 325 -1.80 5.22 -36.40
C GLN A 325 -3.08 5.61 -35.66
N LYS A 326 -4.20 4.95 -35.96
CA LYS A 326 -5.47 5.24 -35.31
C LYS A 326 -5.42 4.95 -33.82
N LEU A 327 -4.86 3.81 -33.41
CA LEU A 327 -4.70 3.46 -31.99
C LEU A 327 -3.85 4.49 -31.23
N LEU A 328 -2.75 4.93 -31.83
CA LEU A 328 -1.89 5.97 -31.28
C LEU A 328 -2.62 7.31 -31.18
N LEU A 329 -3.34 7.72 -32.22
CA LEU A 329 -4.12 8.97 -32.22
C LEU A 329 -5.23 8.95 -31.17
N ASP A 330 -5.93 7.82 -31.02
CA ASP A 330 -6.99 7.66 -30.03
C ASP A 330 -6.42 7.79 -28.58
N ALA A 331 -5.24 7.22 -28.33
CA ALA A 331 -4.54 7.35 -27.05
C ALA A 331 -4.06 8.79 -26.79
N MET A 332 -3.51 9.45 -27.81
CA MET A 332 -3.11 10.87 -27.69
C MET A 332 -4.32 11.78 -27.41
N ASN A 333 -5.43 11.57 -28.13
CA ASN A 333 -6.67 12.30 -27.91
C ASN A 333 -7.25 12.08 -26.50
N TYR A 334 -7.09 10.88 -25.93
CA TYR A 334 -7.46 10.58 -24.56
C TYR A 334 -6.67 11.44 -23.57
N HIS A 335 -5.35 11.58 -23.76
CA HIS A 335 -4.49 12.40 -22.90
C HIS A 335 -4.68 13.91 -23.11
N LEU A 336 -4.97 14.35 -24.32
CA LEU A 336 -5.20 15.77 -24.63
C LEU A 336 -6.50 16.33 -24.03
N MET A 337 -7.42 15.47 -23.60
CA MET A 337 -8.70 15.88 -23.03
C MET A 337 -8.88 15.37 -21.60
N PRO A 338 -8.03 15.82 -20.64
CA PRO A 338 -8.04 15.30 -19.29
C PRO A 338 -9.39 15.46 -18.59
N PHE A 339 -10.12 16.56 -18.85
CA PHE A 339 -11.43 16.80 -18.25
C PHE A 339 -12.56 15.91 -18.78
N ARG A 340 -12.34 15.16 -19.88
CA ARG A 340 -13.33 14.26 -20.49
C ARG A 340 -12.95 12.79 -20.43
N GLN A 341 -11.85 12.42 -19.77
CA GLN A 341 -11.39 11.05 -19.70
C GLN A 341 -12.43 10.10 -19.12
N HIS A 342 -13.14 10.50 -18.06
CA HIS A 342 -14.19 9.69 -17.45
C HIS A 342 -15.39 9.42 -18.38
N CYS A 343 -15.68 10.31 -19.33
CA CYS A 343 -16.72 10.10 -20.34
C CYS A 343 -16.25 9.27 -21.56
N ARG A 344 -14.94 9.06 -21.69
CA ARG A 344 -14.30 8.37 -22.82
C ARG A 344 -13.66 7.04 -22.45
N GLN A 345 -14.14 6.43 -21.38
CA GLN A 345 -13.64 5.12 -20.96
C GLN A 345 -14.06 4.03 -21.95
N THR A 346 -13.06 3.28 -22.41
CA THR A 346 -13.22 2.10 -23.28
C THR A 346 -12.42 0.95 -22.69
N THR A 347 -12.50 -0.22 -23.27
CA THR A 347 -11.64 -1.35 -22.89
C THR A 347 -10.15 -1.00 -22.99
N ALA A 348 -9.78 -0.11 -23.92
CA ALA A 348 -8.40 0.33 -24.15
C ALA A 348 -7.88 1.35 -23.08
N SER A 349 -8.76 1.93 -22.26
CA SER A 349 -8.39 2.87 -21.18
C SER A 349 -8.61 2.33 -19.77
N ARG A 350 -9.19 1.12 -19.62
CA ARG A 350 -9.41 0.47 -18.33
C ARG A 350 -8.15 -0.23 -17.82
N ILE A 351 -7.93 -0.20 -16.52
CA ILE A 351 -6.83 -0.94 -15.86
C ILE A 351 -7.03 -2.45 -16.07
N ARG A 352 -5.92 -3.21 -16.30
CA ARG A 352 -5.93 -4.68 -16.43
C ARG A 352 -6.03 -5.35 -15.04
N SER A 353 -7.13 -5.15 -14.37
CA SER A 353 -7.43 -5.80 -13.11
C SER A 353 -8.94 -5.86 -12.93
N ASN A 354 -9.42 -6.88 -12.25
CA ASN A 354 -10.82 -7.00 -11.84
C ASN A 354 -10.98 -6.79 -10.34
N LYS A 355 -9.88 -6.69 -9.59
CA LYS A 355 -9.91 -6.55 -8.13
C LYS A 355 -10.23 -5.10 -7.75
N ARG A 356 -11.41 -4.89 -7.17
CA ARG A 356 -11.76 -3.61 -6.54
C ARG A 356 -11.16 -3.55 -5.14
N MET A 357 -10.68 -2.37 -4.77
CA MET A 357 -10.06 -2.12 -3.47
C MET A 357 -10.91 -1.11 -2.70
N LEU A 358 -11.06 -1.34 -1.40
CA LEU A 358 -11.70 -0.41 -0.47
C LEU A 358 -10.75 0.75 -0.17
N LEU A 359 -11.22 1.99 -0.38
CA LEU A 359 -10.48 3.22 -0.08
C LEU A 359 -11.08 3.94 1.12
N LEU A 360 -10.21 4.59 1.88
CA LEU A 360 -10.50 5.55 2.94
C LEU A 360 -9.88 6.89 2.58
N VAL A 361 -10.68 7.95 2.59
CA VAL A 361 -10.28 9.27 2.10
C VAL A 361 -10.48 10.31 3.19
N GLY A 362 -9.41 11.02 3.57
CA GLY A 362 -9.44 12.12 4.53
C GLY A 362 -10.05 11.76 5.88
N GLY A 363 -10.74 12.73 6.50
CA GLY A 363 -11.39 12.59 7.80
C GLY A 363 -10.71 13.42 8.89
N LEU A 364 -11.39 13.57 10.01
CA LEU A 364 -10.93 14.36 11.16
C LEU A 364 -10.30 13.45 12.21
N PRO A 365 -8.99 13.59 12.50
CA PRO A 365 -8.33 12.86 13.57
C PRO A 365 -8.69 13.43 14.95
N PRO A 366 -8.44 12.69 16.06
CA PRO A 366 -8.69 13.18 17.42
C PRO A 366 -7.78 14.35 17.79
N GLY A 367 -8.32 15.30 18.55
CA GLY A 367 -7.61 16.46 19.09
C GLY A 367 -8.21 17.80 18.70
N PRO A 368 -8.18 18.82 19.58
CA PRO A 368 -8.89 20.08 19.36
C PRO A 368 -8.32 20.94 18.24
N ASP A 369 -7.01 20.84 17.96
CA ASP A 369 -6.31 21.70 16.99
C ASP A 369 -5.77 20.91 15.79
N ARG A 370 -6.21 19.67 15.61
CA ARG A 370 -5.77 18.85 14.46
C ARG A 370 -6.52 19.23 13.20
N LEU A 371 -5.75 19.40 12.14
CA LEU A 371 -6.30 19.57 10.80
C LEU A 371 -6.86 18.23 10.28
N PRO A 372 -7.90 18.26 9.44
CA PRO A 372 -8.35 17.09 8.72
C PRO A 372 -7.21 16.41 7.97
N SER A 373 -7.27 15.10 7.84
CA SER A 373 -6.30 14.31 7.07
C SER A 373 -6.41 14.60 5.57
N ASN A 374 -5.29 14.57 4.88
CA ASN A 374 -5.21 14.59 3.42
C ASN A 374 -4.78 13.25 2.82
N LEU A 375 -4.82 12.17 3.59
CA LEU A 375 -4.42 10.87 3.13
C LEU A 375 -5.55 10.14 2.40
N VAL A 376 -5.21 9.48 1.30
CA VAL A 376 -6.02 8.43 0.70
C VAL A 376 -5.35 7.10 0.99
N GLN A 377 -6.07 6.20 1.64
CA GLN A 377 -5.59 4.89 2.03
C GLN A 377 -6.40 3.81 1.35
N TYR A 378 -5.80 2.63 1.14
CA TYR A 378 -6.49 1.45 0.64
C TYR A 378 -6.26 0.26 1.56
N TYR A 379 -7.22 -0.65 1.61
CA TYR A 379 -7.10 -1.89 2.38
C TYR A 379 -6.42 -2.98 1.54
N ASP A 380 -5.32 -3.52 2.06
CA ASP A 380 -4.58 -4.64 1.45
C ASP A 380 -5.07 -5.96 2.06
N ASP A 381 -5.91 -6.68 1.33
CA ASP A 381 -6.50 -7.95 1.77
C ASP A 381 -5.46 -9.05 2.01
N GLU A 382 -4.33 -9.02 1.31
CA GLU A 382 -3.27 -10.04 1.48
C GLU A 382 -2.54 -9.85 2.81
N LYS A 383 -2.28 -8.57 3.17
CA LYS A 383 -1.54 -8.21 4.38
C LYS A 383 -2.44 -7.86 5.56
N LYS A 384 -3.75 -7.77 5.34
CA LYS A 384 -4.74 -7.35 6.34
C LYS A 384 -4.37 -6.02 7.00
N THR A 385 -3.98 -5.03 6.20
CA THR A 385 -3.52 -3.72 6.68
C THR A 385 -3.96 -2.60 5.75
N TRP A 386 -4.17 -1.41 6.33
CA TRP A 386 -4.35 -0.18 5.58
C TRP A 386 -3.02 0.38 5.11
N LYS A 387 -2.96 0.86 3.87
CA LYS A 387 -1.77 1.44 3.25
C LYS A 387 -2.09 2.77 2.60
N ILE A 388 -1.13 3.69 2.63
CA ILE A 388 -1.26 4.97 1.94
C ILE A 388 -1.21 4.72 0.43
N LEU A 389 -2.22 5.22 -0.29
CA LEU A 389 -2.31 5.21 -1.74
C LEU A 389 -1.74 6.50 -2.33
N THR A 390 -2.23 7.66 -1.85
CA THR A 390 -1.83 8.96 -2.34
C THR A 390 -2.18 10.05 -1.33
N ILE A 391 -1.78 11.29 -1.63
CA ILE A 391 -2.07 12.47 -0.82
C ILE A 391 -3.02 13.37 -1.62
N MET A 392 -4.11 13.80 -1.00
CA MET A 392 -5.06 14.75 -1.56
C MET A 392 -4.42 16.13 -1.72
N PRO A 393 -4.89 16.96 -2.67
CA PRO A 393 -4.40 18.33 -2.86
C PRO A 393 -4.63 19.25 -1.65
N TYR A 394 -5.59 18.91 -0.78
CA TYR A 394 -5.96 19.68 0.41
C TYR A 394 -6.48 18.77 1.51
N ASN A 395 -6.40 19.24 2.75
CA ASN A 395 -6.96 18.56 3.90
C ASN A 395 -8.49 18.66 3.86
N SER A 396 -9.19 17.57 4.18
CA SER A 396 -10.65 17.61 4.16
C SER A 396 -11.28 16.56 5.08
N ALA A 397 -12.38 16.97 5.74
CA ALA A 397 -13.30 16.11 6.45
C ALA A 397 -14.75 16.48 6.06
N HIS A 398 -15.69 15.58 6.32
CA HIS A 398 -17.11 15.78 5.99
C HIS A 398 -17.34 16.15 4.51
N HIS A 399 -16.41 15.75 3.65
CA HIS A 399 -16.47 15.82 2.20
C HIS A 399 -17.20 14.60 1.63
N CYS A 400 -17.52 14.66 0.36
CA CYS A 400 -18.04 13.52 -0.38
C CYS A 400 -17.03 13.02 -1.41
N VAL A 401 -17.04 11.71 -1.62
CA VAL A 401 -16.28 11.04 -2.65
C VAL A 401 -17.20 10.19 -3.50
N VAL A 402 -17.06 10.31 -4.81
CA VAL A 402 -17.85 9.56 -5.79
C VAL A 402 -16.93 8.89 -6.79
N GLU A 403 -17.10 7.60 -7.03
CA GLU A 403 -16.40 6.88 -8.10
C GLU A 403 -17.18 7.03 -9.41
N VAL A 404 -16.46 7.38 -10.48
CA VAL A 404 -17.01 7.48 -11.83
C VAL A 404 -16.03 6.88 -12.81
N GLU A 405 -16.36 5.75 -13.41
CA GLU A 405 -15.53 5.05 -14.40
C GLU A 405 -14.08 4.85 -13.93
N ASN A 406 -13.95 4.44 -12.68
CA ASN A 406 -12.68 4.23 -11.99
C ASN A 406 -11.83 5.49 -11.77
N PHE A 407 -12.43 6.68 -11.78
CA PHE A 407 -11.89 7.91 -11.25
C PHE A 407 -12.55 8.22 -9.92
N LEU A 408 -11.80 8.81 -8.99
CA LEU A 408 -12.32 9.23 -7.71
C LEU A 408 -12.53 10.75 -7.73
N LEU A 409 -13.75 11.20 -7.52
CA LEU A 409 -14.08 12.62 -7.44
C LEU A 409 -14.27 13.02 -5.97
N LEU A 410 -13.42 13.92 -5.51
CA LEU A 410 -13.44 14.50 -4.16
C LEU A 410 -14.12 15.87 -4.25
N MET A 411 -15.12 16.09 -3.41
CA MET A 411 -15.95 17.30 -3.47
C MET A 411 -16.17 17.91 -2.09
N GLY A 412 -16.00 19.22 -1.96
CA GLY A 412 -16.33 20.02 -0.78
C GLY A 412 -15.65 19.54 0.51
N GLY A 413 -16.42 19.60 1.59
CA GLY A 413 -15.93 19.32 2.94
C GLY A 413 -15.41 20.57 3.65
N GLU A 414 -14.69 20.37 4.73
CA GLU A 414 -14.09 21.46 5.50
C GLU A 414 -12.59 21.19 5.71
N ASP A 415 -11.79 22.22 5.53
CA ASP A 415 -10.33 22.20 5.68
C ASP A 415 -9.88 22.40 7.14
N GLN A 416 -10.79 22.90 7.96
CA GLN A 416 -10.66 23.01 9.42
C GLN A 416 -12.03 22.80 10.04
N TRP A 417 -12.13 21.97 11.07
CA TRP A 417 -13.40 21.75 11.73
C TRP A 417 -13.92 23.02 12.41
N ASN A 418 -15.17 23.37 12.11
CA ASN A 418 -15.85 24.51 12.71
C ASN A 418 -17.35 24.24 12.81
N PRO A 419 -17.97 24.36 14.01
CA PRO A 419 -19.39 24.06 14.22
C PRO A 419 -20.33 24.94 13.37
N ASN A 420 -19.86 26.13 12.94
CA ASN A 420 -20.66 27.07 12.16
C ASN A 420 -20.43 26.93 10.63
N GLY A 421 -19.68 25.93 10.17
CA GLY A 421 -19.44 25.70 8.74
C GLY A 421 -18.56 26.75 8.05
N LYS A 422 -17.85 27.61 8.80
CA LYS A 422 -17.02 28.72 8.28
C LYS A 422 -15.93 28.26 7.33
N HIS A 423 -15.42 27.05 7.52
CA HIS A 423 -14.33 26.47 6.74
C HIS A 423 -14.78 25.48 5.66
N SER A 424 -16.05 25.55 5.29
CA SER A 424 -16.57 24.76 4.16
C SER A 424 -15.92 25.19 2.85
N THR A 425 -15.68 24.23 1.97
CA THR A 425 -15.07 24.45 0.65
C THR A 425 -16.03 24.09 -0.47
N ASN A 426 -15.76 24.58 -1.67
CA ASN A 426 -16.47 24.20 -2.89
C ASN A 426 -15.54 23.52 -3.90
N PHE A 427 -14.36 23.09 -3.48
CA PHE A 427 -13.37 22.48 -4.35
C PHE A 427 -13.85 21.13 -4.86
N VAL A 428 -13.49 20.85 -6.10
CA VAL A 428 -13.74 19.56 -6.75
C VAL A 428 -12.44 19.11 -7.39
N SER A 429 -11.98 17.93 -7.03
CA SER A 429 -10.76 17.35 -7.56
C SER A 429 -11.02 15.91 -8.02
N ARG A 430 -10.38 15.51 -9.12
CA ARG A 430 -10.47 14.16 -9.65
C ARG A 430 -9.12 13.46 -9.55
N TYR A 431 -9.11 12.30 -8.93
CA TYR A 431 -7.97 11.39 -8.86
C TYR A 431 -8.05 10.35 -9.97
N ASP A 432 -6.93 10.15 -10.67
CA ASP A 432 -6.74 9.07 -11.63
C ASP A 432 -5.79 8.01 -11.05
N PRO A 433 -6.28 6.81 -10.70
CA PRO A 433 -5.44 5.75 -10.16
C PRO A 433 -4.45 5.16 -11.16
N ARG A 434 -4.66 5.38 -12.48
CA ARG A 434 -3.76 4.90 -13.55
C ARG A 434 -2.39 5.54 -13.48
N PHE A 435 -2.38 6.85 -13.16
CA PHE A 435 -1.19 7.70 -13.17
C PHE A 435 -0.87 8.32 -11.81
N ASN A 436 -1.62 7.98 -10.76
CA ASN A 436 -1.54 8.63 -9.45
C ASN A 436 -1.54 10.15 -9.55
N SER A 437 -2.48 10.70 -10.24
CA SER A 437 -2.52 12.13 -10.50
C SER A 437 -3.85 12.73 -10.11
N TRP A 438 -3.78 13.95 -9.59
CA TRP A 438 -4.94 14.78 -9.28
C TRP A 438 -5.07 15.88 -10.30
N ILE A 439 -6.30 16.15 -10.71
CA ILE A 439 -6.65 17.38 -11.46
C ILE A 439 -7.78 18.08 -10.75
N GLN A 440 -7.75 19.42 -10.77
CA GLN A 440 -8.83 20.25 -10.27
C GLN A 440 -9.89 20.38 -11.34
N LEU A 441 -11.16 20.17 -10.97
CA LEU A 441 -12.34 20.39 -11.80
C LEU A 441 -12.99 21.73 -11.44
N PRO A 442 -13.94 22.24 -12.25
CA PRO A 442 -14.72 23.42 -11.89
C PRO A 442 -15.34 23.27 -10.51
N PRO A 443 -15.22 24.27 -9.63
CA PRO A 443 -15.76 24.20 -8.28
C PRO A 443 -17.29 24.27 -8.29
N MET A 444 -17.93 23.72 -7.24
CA MET A 444 -19.36 23.91 -6.98
C MET A 444 -19.67 25.41 -6.84
N GLN A 445 -20.91 25.80 -7.10
CA GLN A 445 -21.34 27.20 -6.94
C GLN A 445 -21.40 27.60 -5.46
N GLU A 446 -21.77 26.64 -4.56
CA GLU A 446 -21.78 26.86 -3.12
C GLU A 446 -20.75 26.02 -2.39
N ARG A 447 -20.19 26.60 -1.32
CA ARG A 447 -19.38 25.84 -0.35
C ARG A 447 -20.27 24.91 0.44
N ARG A 448 -19.82 23.66 0.64
CA ARG A 448 -20.61 22.62 1.32
C ARG A 448 -19.75 21.69 2.15
N ALA A 449 -20.18 21.42 3.37
CA ALA A 449 -19.69 20.33 4.21
C ALA A 449 -20.87 19.54 4.76
N SER A 450 -20.67 18.28 5.13
CA SER A 450 -21.71 17.38 5.66
C SER A 450 -22.94 17.30 4.73
N PHE A 451 -22.70 17.18 3.44
CA PHE A 451 -23.68 17.05 2.37
C PHE A 451 -23.65 15.63 1.79
N PHE A 452 -24.50 15.32 0.85
CA PHE A 452 -24.45 14.08 0.07
C PHE A 452 -24.08 14.37 -1.38
N ALA A 453 -23.28 13.48 -1.99
CA ALA A 453 -22.99 13.51 -3.42
C ALA A 453 -23.07 12.12 -4.05
N CYS A 454 -23.50 12.07 -5.31
CA CYS A 454 -23.56 10.84 -6.11
C CYS A 454 -23.38 11.13 -7.59
N CYS A 455 -23.13 10.06 -8.36
CA CYS A 455 -23.19 10.10 -9.82
C CYS A 455 -24.45 9.36 -10.30
N LEU A 456 -25.20 9.98 -11.18
CA LEU A 456 -26.36 9.38 -11.84
C LEU A 456 -26.50 9.95 -13.26
N ASP A 457 -26.62 9.08 -14.27
CA ASP A 457 -26.82 9.43 -15.67
C ASP A 457 -25.86 10.52 -16.18
N LYS A 458 -24.56 10.35 -15.97
CA LYS A 458 -23.49 11.28 -16.36
C LYS A 458 -23.53 12.66 -15.70
N HIS A 459 -24.27 12.79 -14.59
CA HIS A 459 -24.28 13.97 -13.74
C HIS A 459 -23.83 13.62 -12.33
N LEU A 460 -23.03 14.51 -11.74
CA LEU A 460 -22.77 14.49 -10.31
C LEU A 460 -23.81 15.39 -9.65
N TYR A 461 -24.49 14.87 -8.65
CA TYR A 461 -25.43 15.64 -7.83
C TYR A 461 -24.79 15.87 -6.47
N VAL A 462 -24.87 17.10 -5.98
CA VAL A 462 -24.52 17.50 -4.62
C VAL A 462 -25.77 18.06 -3.94
N VAL A 463 -26.12 17.52 -2.79
CA VAL A 463 -27.41 17.75 -2.16
C VAL A 463 -27.22 18.32 -0.77
N GLY A 464 -27.78 19.49 -0.49
CA GLY A 464 -27.82 20.12 0.82
C GLY A 464 -26.44 20.35 1.43
N GLY A 465 -26.32 20.11 2.74
CA GLY A 465 -25.11 20.35 3.52
C GLY A 465 -25.19 21.63 4.35
N ARG A 466 -24.04 22.13 4.78
CA ARG A 466 -23.92 23.38 5.54
C ARG A 466 -22.71 24.20 5.11
N ASN A 467 -22.83 25.53 5.31
CA ASN A 467 -21.70 26.47 5.21
C ASN A 467 -21.87 27.59 6.24
N GLU A 468 -21.14 28.69 6.09
CA GLU A 468 -21.23 29.87 6.98
C GLU A 468 -22.64 30.54 7.01
N THR A 469 -23.48 30.33 5.97
CA THR A 469 -24.84 30.87 5.93
C THR A 469 -25.87 29.98 6.63
N GLY A 470 -25.48 28.75 6.99
CA GLY A 470 -26.33 27.77 7.67
C GLY A 470 -26.56 26.49 6.87
N TYR A 471 -27.71 25.86 7.09
CA TYR A 471 -28.12 24.65 6.39
C TYR A 471 -28.62 24.96 4.98
N LEU A 472 -28.25 24.13 4.03
CA LEU A 472 -28.55 24.32 2.61
C LEU A 472 -29.73 23.43 2.17
N SER A 473 -30.60 24.00 1.35
CA SER A 473 -31.61 23.23 0.58
C SER A 473 -31.19 23.09 -0.88
N SER A 474 -30.20 23.84 -1.34
CA SER A 474 -29.77 23.86 -2.73
C SER A 474 -29.21 22.52 -3.17
N VAL A 475 -29.48 22.18 -4.41
CA VAL A 475 -28.96 21.00 -5.10
C VAL A 475 -28.31 21.47 -6.40
N GLU A 476 -27.07 21.04 -6.61
CA GLU A 476 -26.34 21.33 -7.85
C GLU A 476 -26.08 20.02 -8.61
N ALA A 477 -26.18 20.08 -9.92
CA ALA A 477 -25.86 19.01 -10.83
C ALA A 477 -24.68 19.44 -11.73
N TYR A 478 -23.61 18.65 -11.75
CA TYR A 478 -22.47 18.82 -12.63
C TYR A 478 -22.58 17.92 -13.83
N ASN A 479 -22.63 18.48 -15.02
CA ASN A 479 -22.62 17.69 -16.23
C ASN A 479 -21.18 17.29 -16.58
N LEU A 480 -20.91 15.98 -16.54
CA LEU A 480 -19.60 15.41 -16.79
C LEU A 480 -19.09 15.61 -18.26
N GLU A 481 -19.98 15.89 -19.20
CA GLU A 481 -19.63 16.12 -20.61
C GLU A 481 -19.31 17.60 -20.90
N THR A 482 -20.10 18.55 -20.32
CA THR A 482 -19.89 19.99 -20.54
C THR A 482 -18.97 20.61 -19.52
N ASN A 483 -18.71 19.97 -18.38
CA ASN A 483 -17.96 20.48 -17.23
C ASN A 483 -18.60 21.73 -16.57
N GLU A 484 -19.91 21.75 -16.45
CA GLU A 484 -20.65 22.90 -15.91
C GLU A 484 -21.55 22.46 -14.75
N TRP A 485 -21.60 23.31 -13.70
CA TRP A 485 -22.50 23.17 -12.58
C TRP A 485 -23.77 23.97 -12.80
N ASN A 486 -24.93 23.39 -12.57
CA ASN A 486 -26.23 24.05 -12.64
C ASN A 486 -27.05 23.67 -11.40
N TYR A 487 -27.85 24.63 -10.92
CA TYR A 487 -28.84 24.34 -9.90
C TYR A 487 -29.99 23.50 -10.51
N VAL A 488 -30.47 22.55 -9.73
CA VAL A 488 -31.69 21.78 -10.00
C VAL A 488 -32.66 21.97 -8.85
N SER A 489 -33.83 21.34 -8.88
CA SER A 489 -34.84 21.46 -7.85
C SER A 489 -34.29 21.23 -6.45
N SER A 490 -34.43 22.24 -5.59
CA SER A 490 -33.95 22.23 -4.21
C SER A 490 -34.70 21.22 -3.33
N LEU A 491 -34.03 20.73 -2.27
CA LEU A 491 -34.67 19.98 -1.19
C LEU A 491 -35.87 20.77 -0.63
N PRO A 492 -36.96 20.10 -0.27
CA PRO A 492 -38.12 20.76 0.36
C PRO A 492 -37.80 21.50 1.66
N GLN A 493 -36.75 21.04 2.37
CA GLN A 493 -36.25 21.66 3.59
C GLN A 493 -34.72 21.63 3.60
N PRO A 494 -34.05 22.64 4.15
CA PRO A 494 -32.60 22.65 4.28
C PRO A 494 -32.14 21.56 5.25
N LEU A 495 -31.15 20.74 4.83
CA LEU A 495 -30.62 19.60 5.58
C LEU A 495 -29.09 19.56 5.51
N ALA A 496 -28.48 19.21 6.64
CA ALA A 496 -27.07 18.80 6.70
C ALA A 496 -26.92 17.51 7.50
N ALA A 497 -25.77 16.88 7.36
CA ALA A 497 -25.43 15.62 8.06
C ALA A 497 -26.42 14.48 7.78
N HIS A 498 -27.13 14.59 6.67
CA HIS A 498 -27.99 13.53 6.12
C HIS A 498 -27.13 12.52 5.36
N ALA A 499 -27.66 11.33 5.13
CA ALA A 499 -27.07 10.35 4.25
C ALA A 499 -27.88 10.22 2.96
N GLY A 500 -27.25 9.71 1.92
CA GLY A 500 -27.95 9.48 0.66
C GLY A 500 -27.44 8.25 -0.08
N ALA A 501 -28.25 7.82 -1.05
CA ALA A 501 -27.91 6.69 -1.93
C ALA A 501 -28.67 6.78 -3.25
N VAL A 502 -28.12 6.16 -4.29
CA VAL A 502 -28.76 6.05 -5.60
C VAL A 502 -29.37 4.65 -5.73
N HIS A 503 -30.64 4.59 -6.11
CA HIS A 503 -31.31 3.33 -6.38
C HIS A 503 -32.34 3.50 -7.51
N ASN A 504 -32.31 2.62 -8.50
CA ASN A 504 -33.24 2.59 -9.64
C ASN A 504 -33.43 3.95 -10.32
N GLY A 505 -32.31 4.65 -10.64
CA GLY A 505 -32.34 5.93 -11.34
C GLY A 505 -32.88 7.09 -10.50
N LYS A 506 -32.94 6.94 -9.17
CA LYS A 506 -33.41 7.97 -8.24
C LYS A 506 -32.42 8.17 -7.09
N ILE A 507 -32.43 9.37 -6.52
CA ILE A 507 -31.59 9.76 -5.39
C ILE A 507 -32.43 9.78 -4.14
N TYR A 508 -32.03 9.02 -3.11
CA TYR A 508 -32.67 8.98 -1.81
C TYR A 508 -31.84 9.71 -0.78
N ILE A 509 -32.47 10.56 0.05
CA ILE A 509 -31.83 11.33 1.13
C ILE A 509 -32.57 11.02 2.42
N SER A 510 -31.83 10.56 3.43
CA SER A 510 -32.42 10.15 4.71
C SER A 510 -31.83 10.90 5.90
N GLY A 511 -32.68 11.19 6.88
CA GLY A 511 -32.29 11.76 8.17
C GLY A 511 -31.59 13.12 8.06
N GLY A 512 -30.67 13.35 8.98
CA GLY A 512 -29.90 14.59 9.06
C GLY A 512 -30.40 15.54 10.14
N VAL A 513 -29.94 16.79 10.03
CA VAL A 513 -30.28 17.89 10.95
C VAL A 513 -30.92 19.03 10.15
N HIS A 514 -32.08 19.47 10.61
CA HIS A 514 -32.82 20.61 10.13
C HIS A 514 -33.00 21.65 11.25
N ASN A 515 -32.48 22.85 11.08
CA ASN A 515 -32.57 23.92 12.09
C ASN A 515 -32.17 23.49 13.53
N GLY A 516 -31.14 22.63 13.63
CA GLY A 516 -30.65 22.11 14.92
C GLY A 516 -31.40 20.86 15.43
N GLU A 517 -32.47 20.44 14.79
CA GLU A 517 -33.23 19.25 15.17
C GLU A 517 -32.91 18.03 14.29
N TYR A 518 -32.76 16.87 14.91
CA TYR A 518 -32.59 15.60 14.23
C TYR A 518 -33.91 15.16 13.61
N VAL A 519 -33.85 14.70 12.37
CA VAL A 519 -35.03 14.28 11.62
C VAL A 519 -34.94 12.80 11.17
N SER A 520 -36.10 12.20 10.88
CA SER A 520 -36.20 10.85 10.32
C SER A 520 -36.67 10.81 8.87
N TRP A 521 -36.67 11.95 8.22
CA TRP A 521 -37.24 12.13 6.89
C TRP A 521 -36.55 11.28 5.84
N LEU A 522 -37.33 10.79 4.85
CA LEU A 522 -36.83 10.21 3.63
C LEU A 522 -37.38 11.00 2.44
N TYR A 523 -36.48 11.56 1.62
CA TYR A 523 -36.81 12.20 0.36
C TYR A 523 -36.28 11.38 -0.80
N CYS A 524 -37.03 11.37 -1.91
CA CYS A 524 -36.66 10.72 -3.15
C CYS A 524 -36.70 11.74 -4.27
N TYR A 525 -35.59 11.92 -4.97
CA TYR A 525 -35.47 12.82 -6.13
C TYR A 525 -35.52 12.02 -7.43
N ASP A 526 -36.37 12.47 -8.33
CA ASP A 526 -36.44 11.97 -9.70
C ASP A 526 -35.79 12.97 -10.63
N PRO A 527 -34.57 12.67 -11.17
CA PRO A 527 -33.83 13.63 -12.00
C PRO A 527 -34.47 13.86 -13.39
N VAL A 528 -35.29 12.91 -13.86
CA VAL A 528 -35.99 13.06 -15.15
C VAL A 528 -37.11 14.08 -15.04
N MET A 529 -37.83 14.06 -13.92
CA MET A 529 -38.94 14.97 -13.66
C MET A 529 -38.49 16.25 -12.93
N ASP A 530 -37.27 16.29 -12.41
CA ASP A 530 -36.71 17.34 -11.55
C ASP A 530 -37.60 17.64 -10.33
N VAL A 531 -38.06 16.60 -9.62
CA VAL A 531 -38.96 16.75 -8.46
C VAL A 531 -38.52 15.91 -7.28
N TRP A 532 -38.76 16.44 -6.07
CA TRP A 532 -38.61 15.75 -4.79
C TRP A 532 -39.95 15.22 -4.29
N ALA A 533 -39.98 13.97 -3.87
CA ALA A 533 -41.10 13.34 -3.19
C ALA A 533 -40.71 12.89 -1.78
N ARG A 534 -41.55 13.16 -0.79
CA ARG A 534 -41.39 12.61 0.54
C ARG A 534 -41.86 11.15 0.55
N LYS A 535 -41.09 10.29 1.18
CA LYS A 535 -41.33 8.88 1.38
C LYS A 535 -41.62 8.58 2.85
N GLN A 536 -41.85 7.32 3.18
CA GLN A 536 -42.03 6.90 4.57
C GLN A 536 -40.80 7.24 5.39
N ASP A 537 -41.01 7.92 6.51
CA ASP A 537 -39.93 8.31 7.44
C ASP A 537 -39.34 7.08 8.13
N MET A 538 -38.03 7.15 8.46
CA MET A 538 -37.36 6.15 9.30
C MET A 538 -38.03 6.05 10.68
N ASN A 539 -37.93 4.90 11.34
CA ASN A 539 -38.39 4.71 12.70
C ASN A 539 -37.58 5.53 13.72
N THR A 540 -36.31 5.76 13.44
CA THR A 540 -35.38 6.48 14.33
C THR A 540 -34.85 7.75 13.68
N LYS A 541 -35.00 8.89 14.37
CA LYS A 541 -34.31 10.14 13.99
C LYS A 541 -32.79 9.92 14.09
N ARG A 542 -32.06 10.25 13.06
CA ARG A 542 -30.60 10.10 13.05
C ARG A 542 -29.92 11.07 12.11
N ALA A 543 -28.69 11.43 12.44
CA ALA A 543 -27.80 12.21 11.59
C ALA A 543 -26.40 11.59 11.57
N ILE A 544 -25.57 12.00 10.62
CA ILE A 544 -24.19 11.52 10.44
C ILE A 544 -24.15 9.97 10.37
N HIS A 545 -25.17 9.38 9.80
CA HIS A 545 -25.28 7.95 9.56
C HIS A 545 -24.83 7.60 8.13
N ALA A 546 -24.64 6.32 7.84
CA ALA A 546 -24.44 5.81 6.50
C ALA A 546 -25.76 5.34 5.88
N LEU A 547 -25.93 5.54 4.58
CA LEU A 547 -26.99 4.94 3.78
C LEU A 547 -26.37 4.15 2.63
N ALA A 548 -26.54 2.84 2.64
CA ALA A 548 -26.01 1.93 1.63
C ALA A 548 -27.13 1.26 0.84
N VAL A 549 -26.91 0.99 -0.44
CA VAL A 549 -27.83 0.18 -1.27
C VAL A 549 -27.26 -1.20 -1.47
N MET A 550 -28.06 -2.21 -1.20
CA MET A 550 -27.70 -3.59 -1.43
C MET A 550 -28.98 -4.44 -1.57
N ASN A 551 -28.99 -5.39 -2.51
CA ASN A 551 -30.12 -6.28 -2.75
C ASN A 551 -31.47 -5.55 -2.92
N ASP A 552 -31.49 -4.47 -3.73
CA ASP A 552 -32.66 -3.62 -4.00
C ASP A 552 -33.25 -2.92 -2.77
N ARG A 553 -32.52 -2.83 -1.66
CA ARG A 553 -32.94 -2.16 -0.43
C ARG A 553 -31.91 -1.13 0.03
N LEU A 554 -32.40 -0.14 0.82
CA LEU A 554 -31.55 0.89 1.41
C LEU A 554 -31.36 0.59 2.90
N TYR A 555 -30.11 0.61 3.37
CA TYR A 555 -29.73 0.33 4.75
C TYR A 555 -29.26 1.62 5.41
N ALA A 556 -30.00 2.10 6.42
CA ALA A 556 -29.60 3.23 7.27
C ALA A 556 -28.89 2.69 8.52
N ILE A 557 -27.59 3.04 8.65
CA ILE A 557 -26.66 2.38 9.57
C ILE A 557 -25.95 3.40 10.44
N GLY A 558 -25.97 3.20 11.75
CA GLY A 558 -25.23 4.03 12.69
C GLY A 558 -25.77 5.45 12.82
N GLY A 559 -24.86 6.40 13.02
CA GLY A 559 -25.19 7.77 13.33
C GLY A 559 -25.54 7.99 14.78
N ASN A 560 -26.02 9.18 15.07
CA ASN A 560 -26.46 9.57 16.40
C ASN A 560 -27.78 10.33 16.36
N HIS A 561 -28.42 10.42 17.52
CA HIS A 561 -29.56 11.32 17.75
C HIS A 561 -29.37 12.10 19.06
N LEU A 562 -30.14 13.15 19.23
CA LEU A 562 -30.12 13.97 20.44
C LEU A 562 -31.28 13.58 21.36
N LYS A 563 -30.97 13.28 22.63
CA LYS A 563 -31.96 13.07 23.69
C LYS A 563 -31.64 14.03 24.84
N GLY A 564 -32.48 15.07 24.97
CA GLY A 564 -32.13 16.19 25.84
C GLY A 564 -30.89 16.93 25.32
N PHE A 565 -29.84 16.98 26.14
CA PHE A 565 -28.57 17.59 25.76
C PHE A 565 -27.46 16.57 25.41
N SER A 566 -27.79 15.29 25.40
CA SER A 566 -26.85 14.21 25.17
C SER A 566 -26.99 13.62 23.78
N HIS A 567 -25.87 13.50 23.08
CA HIS A 567 -25.78 12.70 21.86
C HIS A 567 -25.71 11.23 22.22
N LEU A 568 -26.53 10.42 21.58
CA LEU A 568 -26.60 8.97 21.77
C LEU A 568 -26.34 8.27 20.43
N ASP A 569 -25.54 7.22 20.45
CA ASP A 569 -25.31 6.38 19.29
C ASP A 569 -26.59 5.64 18.88
N VAL A 570 -26.87 5.56 17.59
CA VAL A 570 -27.93 4.73 17.03
C VAL A 570 -27.34 3.39 16.61
N MET A 571 -27.66 2.36 17.38
CA MET A 571 -27.16 1.00 17.14
C MET A 571 -28.01 0.20 16.17
N LEU A 572 -29.30 0.56 16.04
CA LEU A 572 -30.26 -0.12 15.18
C LEU A 572 -30.00 0.17 13.72
N VAL A 573 -30.02 -0.89 12.91
CA VAL A 573 -29.99 -0.80 11.45
C VAL A 573 -31.41 -0.86 10.93
N GLU A 574 -31.81 0.10 10.11
CA GLU A 574 -33.08 0.13 9.43
C GLU A 574 -32.91 -0.14 7.94
N CYS A 575 -33.81 -0.98 7.40
CA CYS A 575 -33.79 -1.39 6.00
C CYS A 575 -35.07 -0.92 5.31
N TYR A 576 -34.96 -0.08 4.29
CA TYR A 576 -36.07 0.44 3.51
C TYR A 576 -36.32 -0.40 2.27
N ASP A 577 -37.55 -0.78 2.06
CA ASP A 577 -38.05 -1.38 0.81
C ASP A 577 -38.71 -0.30 -0.07
N PRO A 578 -38.08 0.12 -1.17
CA PRO A 578 -38.63 1.16 -2.06
C PRO A 578 -39.93 0.77 -2.75
N LYS A 579 -40.23 -0.55 -2.87
CA LYS A 579 -41.45 -1.04 -3.51
C LYS A 579 -42.65 -0.99 -2.55
N ALA A 580 -42.38 -1.32 -1.29
CA ALA A 580 -43.42 -1.29 -0.23
C ALA A 580 -43.57 0.09 0.42
N ASP A 581 -42.59 1.01 0.23
CA ASP A 581 -42.45 2.29 0.93
C ASP A 581 -42.48 2.11 2.46
N GLN A 582 -41.66 1.16 2.97
CA GLN A 582 -41.65 0.79 4.40
C GLN A 582 -40.23 0.56 4.90
N TRP A 583 -40.05 0.84 6.21
CA TRP A 583 -38.81 0.57 6.93
C TRP A 583 -38.96 -0.61 7.88
N ASP A 584 -38.05 -1.57 7.79
CA ASP A 584 -37.92 -2.69 8.73
C ASP A 584 -36.68 -2.47 9.61
N ILE A 585 -36.77 -2.83 10.89
CA ILE A 585 -35.60 -2.81 11.80
C ILE A 585 -34.96 -4.20 11.74
N LEU A 586 -33.68 -4.25 11.43
CA LEU A 586 -32.92 -5.50 11.43
C LEU A 586 -32.71 -6.01 12.86
N GLN A 587 -32.74 -7.34 13.03
CA GLN A 587 -32.50 -7.96 14.33
C GLN A 587 -31.07 -7.82 14.84
N THR A 588 -30.11 -7.63 13.93
CA THR A 588 -28.68 -7.49 14.27
C THR A 588 -28.28 -6.00 14.26
N PRO A 589 -28.10 -5.40 15.44
CA PRO A 589 -27.55 -4.06 15.54
C PRO A 589 -26.06 -4.04 15.13
N ILE A 590 -25.51 -2.84 14.89
CA ILE A 590 -24.07 -2.70 14.70
C ILE A 590 -23.32 -3.06 15.99
N LEU A 591 -22.04 -3.47 15.86
CA LEU A 591 -21.22 -3.94 16.98
C LEU A 591 -20.96 -2.84 18.01
N GLU A 592 -20.83 -1.61 17.54
CA GLU A 592 -20.51 -0.42 18.35
C GLU A 592 -21.05 0.84 17.71
N GLY A 593 -21.22 1.91 18.49
CA GLY A 593 -21.67 3.21 17.99
C GLY A 593 -20.72 3.81 16.98
N ARG A 594 -21.26 4.30 15.85
CA ARG A 594 -20.49 4.95 14.78
C ARG A 594 -21.25 6.10 14.17
N SER A 595 -20.76 7.30 14.42
CA SER A 595 -21.21 8.55 13.78
C SER A 595 -20.16 9.01 12.79
N GLY A 596 -20.55 9.32 11.55
CA GLY A 596 -19.66 9.73 10.48
C GLY A 596 -18.64 8.65 10.09
N PRO A 597 -19.00 7.39 9.94
CA PRO A 597 -18.10 6.41 9.34
C PRO A 597 -18.01 6.64 7.83
N GLY A 598 -16.86 6.32 7.24
CA GLY A 598 -16.78 6.07 5.81
C GLY A 598 -17.58 4.81 5.47
N CYS A 599 -18.39 4.85 4.43
CA CYS A 599 -19.22 3.73 4.01
C CYS A 599 -18.98 3.38 2.55
N ALA A 600 -18.82 2.09 2.26
CA ALA A 600 -18.77 1.57 0.89
C ALA A 600 -19.39 0.17 0.81
N VAL A 601 -19.86 -0.18 -0.38
CA VAL A 601 -20.32 -1.54 -0.71
C VAL A 601 -19.30 -2.18 -1.62
N LEU A 602 -18.84 -3.36 -1.24
CA LEU A 602 -17.86 -4.15 -2.00
C LEU A 602 -18.20 -5.64 -1.85
N ASP A 603 -18.23 -6.38 -2.96
CA ASP A 603 -18.48 -7.82 -3.00
C ASP A 603 -19.70 -8.24 -2.13
N ASP A 604 -20.84 -7.59 -2.41
CA ASP A 604 -22.12 -7.81 -1.73
C ASP A 604 -22.08 -7.67 -0.20
N SER A 605 -21.17 -6.85 0.30
CA SER A 605 -21.02 -6.55 1.72
C SER A 605 -20.89 -5.04 1.96
N ILE A 606 -21.42 -4.57 3.11
CA ILE A 606 -21.34 -3.16 3.50
C ILE A 606 -20.19 -2.98 4.49
N TYR A 607 -19.28 -2.08 4.17
CA TYR A 607 -18.12 -1.74 5.00
C TYR A 607 -18.29 -0.37 5.64
N LEU A 608 -18.05 -0.30 6.95
CA LEU A 608 -17.98 0.95 7.70
C LEU A 608 -16.59 1.09 8.30
N VAL A 609 -15.94 2.21 8.01
CA VAL A 609 -14.55 2.48 8.42
C VAL A 609 -14.51 3.72 9.29
N GLY A 610 -13.86 3.64 10.43
CA GLY A 610 -13.72 4.79 11.34
C GLY A 610 -15.05 5.26 11.93
N GLY A 611 -15.16 6.56 12.15
CA GLY A 611 -16.31 7.21 12.80
C GLY A 611 -16.04 7.56 14.25
N TYR A 612 -17.07 8.05 14.95
CA TYR A 612 -17.02 8.45 16.36
C TYR A 612 -18.15 7.78 17.15
N SER A 613 -17.85 7.25 18.32
CA SER A 613 -18.84 6.75 19.27
C SER A 613 -19.08 7.76 20.38
N TRP A 614 -20.30 8.25 20.49
CA TRP A 614 -20.70 9.20 21.52
C TRP A 614 -20.79 8.55 22.92
N SER A 615 -21.25 7.29 22.96
CA SER A 615 -21.35 6.54 24.22
C SER A 615 -19.97 6.21 24.83
N MET A 616 -18.98 5.99 23.98
CA MET A 616 -17.59 5.72 24.41
C MET A 616 -16.72 6.98 24.46
N GLY A 617 -17.16 8.09 23.86
CA GLY A 617 -16.38 9.32 23.73
C GLY A 617 -15.10 9.14 22.91
N ALA A 618 -15.09 8.24 21.90
CA ALA A 618 -13.89 7.83 21.22
C ALA A 618 -14.04 7.77 19.70
N TYR A 619 -12.99 8.20 19.00
CA TYR A 619 -12.80 7.96 17.56
C TYR A 619 -12.49 6.49 17.31
N LYS A 620 -12.89 5.98 16.16
CA LYS A 620 -12.71 4.60 15.75
C LYS A 620 -11.62 4.44 14.70
N SER A 621 -10.80 3.40 14.84
CA SER A 621 -9.81 2.95 13.87
C SER A 621 -10.26 1.68 13.13
N SER A 622 -11.20 0.94 13.73
CA SER A 622 -11.63 -0.36 13.24
C SER A 622 -12.53 -0.26 12.01
N THR A 623 -12.52 -1.32 11.21
CA THR A 623 -13.42 -1.54 10.07
C THR A 623 -14.37 -2.66 10.41
N ILE A 624 -15.68 -2.43 10.25
CA ILE A 624 -16.71 -3.47 10.40
C ILE A 624 -17.38 -3.73 9.06
N CYS A 625 -17.72 -4.99 8.83
CA CYS A 625 -18.34 -5.49 7.61
C CYS A 625 -19.66 -6.18 7.93
N TYR A 626 -20.72 -5.84 7.20
CA TYR A 626 -22.00 -6.52 7.23
C TYR A 626 -22.15 -7.46 6.04
N SER A 627 -22.36 -8.75 6.33
CA SER A 627 -22.71 -9.75 5.31
C SER A 627 -24.21 -10.04 5.37
N PRO A 628 -24.97 -9.75 4.32
CA PRO A 628 -26.41 -10.03 4.29
C PRO A 628 -26.73 -11.53 4.28
N GLU A 629 -25.89 -12.36 3.66
CA GLU A 629 -26.07 -13.81 3.65
C GLU A 629 -26.08 -14.39 5.06
N LYS A 630 -25.17 -13.90 5.91
CA LYS A 630 -25.04 -14.34 7.30
C LYS A 630 -25.88 -13.50 8.26
N SER A 631 -26.42 -12.36 7.79
CA SER A 631 -27.10 -11.34 8.61
C SER A 631 -26.31 -10.96 9.87
N THR A 632 -24.98 -10.87 9.74
CA THR A 632 -24.06 -10.61 10.86
C THR A 632 -23.06 -9.51 10.53
N TRP A 633 -22.63 -8.80 11.59
CA TRP A 633 -21.49 -7.89 11.54
C TRP A 633 -20.23 -8.61 11.99
N THR A 634 -19.14 -8.35 11.31
CA THR A 634 -17.79 -8.85 11.66
C THR A 634 -16.81 -7.69 11.65
N GLU A 635 -15.87 -7.69 12.57
CA GLU A 635 -14.75 -6.77 12.57
C GLU A 635 -13.64 -7.32 11.66
N MET A 636 -13.07 -6.46 10.83
CA MET A 636 -11.96 -6.83 9.96
C MET A 636 -10.63 -6.76 10.70
N GLU A 637 -9.69 -7.59 10.28
CA GLU A 637 -8.31 -7.50 10.76
C GLU A 637 -7.62 -6.23 10.19
N GLY A 638 -6.82 -5.59 11.00
CA GLY A 638 -6.02 -4.43 10.61
C GLY A 638 -6.77 -3.09 10.70
N ASP A 639 -6.45 -2.35 11.74
CA ASP A 639 -6.97 -1.01 12.01
C ASP A 639 -6.33 0.04 11.10
N VAL A 640 -7.07 1.12 10.86
CA VAL A 640 -6.48 2.36 10.31
C VAL A 640 -5.46 2.91 11.29
N ALA A 641 -4.31 3.35 10.80
CA ALA A 641 -3.20 3.80 11.64
C ALA A 641 -3.58 4.97 12.57
N GLU A 642 -4.48 5.85 12.12
CA GLU A 642 -5.01 6.96 12.89
C GLU A 642 -6.54 6.89 12.89
N PRO A 643 -7.22 6.90 14.06
CA PRO A 643 -8.67 6.89 14.10
C PRO A 643 -9.24 8.18 13.50
N LEU A 644 -10.30 8.08 12.71
CA LEU A 644 -10.85 9.18 11.91
C LEU A 644 -12.38 9.26 12.04
N ALA A 645 -12.93 10.46 12.15
CA ALA A 645 -14.35 10.73 12.01
C ALA A 645 -14.63 11.57 10.76
N GLY A 646 -15.76 11.32 10.09
CA GLY A 646 -16.12 12.01 8.85
C GLY A 646 -15.17 11.75 7.67
N PRO A 647 -14.49 10.59 7.54
CA PRO A 647 -13.85 10.22 6.30
C PRO A 647 -14.90 9.80 5.27
N ALA A 648 -14.53 9.76 4.01
CA ALA A 648 -15.32 9.13 2.98
C ALA A 648 -14.71 7.79 2.54
N CYS A 649 -15.54 6.85 2.10
CA CYS A 649 -15.08 5.61 1.49
C CYS A 649 -15.57 5.51 0.04
N ALA A 650 -14.78 4.82 -0.77
CA ALA A 650 -15.12 4.44 -2.14
C ALA A 650 -14.43 3.12 -2.50
N THR A 651 -14.80 2.56 -3.64
CA THR A 651 -14.11 1.38 -4.19
C THR A 651 -13.57 1.70 -5.57
N VAL A 652 -12.32 1.36 -5.84
CA VAL A 652 -11.69 1.54 -7.16
C VAL A 652 -10.86 0.32 -7.54
N ILE A 653 -10.63 0.16 -8.84
CA ILE A 653 -9.65 -0.80 -9.36
C ILE A 653 -8.30 -0.10 -9.40
N LEU A 654 -7.31 -0.67 -8.72
CA LEU A 654 -5.94 -0.17 -8.72
C LEU A 654 -5.05 -0.94 -9.68
N PRO A 655 -4.00 -0.33 -10.25
CA PRO A 655 -2.97 -1.05 -10.99
C PRO A 655 -2.32 -2.13 -10.11
N ALA A 656 -1.91 -3.24 -10.72
CA ALA A 656 -1.24 -4.35 -10.01
C ALA A 656 0.05 -3.90 -9.32
N CYS A 657 0.75 -2.94 -9.92
CA CYS A 657 1.89 -2.25 -9.31
C CYS A 657 1.53 -0.80 -9.11
N LEU A 658 1.37 -0.44 -7.85
CA LEU A 658 1.15 0.94 -7.47
C LEU A 658 2.44 1.74 -7.71
N PRO A 659 2.41 2.86 -8.43
CA PRO A 659 3.61 3.63 -8.78
C PRO A 659 4.29 4.32 -7.57
N PHE A 660 3.94 3.97 -6.32
CA PHE A 660 4.24 4.73 -5.10
C PHE A 660 5.19 4.07 -4.10
N ASN A 661 5.66 2.86 -4.37
CA ASN A 661 6.70 2.22 -3.55
C ASN A 661 8.10 2.60 -4.04
N LYS A 662 8.34 3.90 -4.31
CA LYS A 662 9.69 4.42 -4.51
C LYS A 662 10.09 5.29 -3.33
#